data_ed4a8ca1f9cbc76362c459133cdb64df
#
_entry.id   ed4a8ca1f9cbc76362c459133cdb64df
#
_cell.length_a   1.000
_cell.length_b   1.000
_cell.length_c   1.000
_cell.angle_alpha   90.00
_cell.angle_beta   90.00
_cell.angle_gamma   90.00
#
_symmetry.space_group_name_H-M   'P 1'
#
loop_
_entity.id
_entity.type
_entity.pdbx_description
1 polymer ?
#
loop_
_entity_poly.entity_id
_entity_poly.type
_entity_poly.pdbx_seq_one_letter_code
_entity_poly.pdbx_strand_id
1 'polypeptide(L)'
;MKHTNLKFSKLIARFCLIAGLGFCTANLHAGIYQKKIEKPYFQSESIFPLQDKHVHSSSIVELPNGDLLSCWFQGSGERSANDVMIKGARLRKGQSQWSEPFIMADTPDYPDCNPTIFIDGKGRLHLIWIVVVANQWENSILKTRISSDYLNDGPPKWEWQDIILLKPGQEFANTLKEKFKEAKDPGLAWGTYAPLYEKMLSDAAKDPEKRETGWMTRIQPLTLPGGRILLPLYSDGFNLSLVAISDDNGDTWESSLPIVGRGNVQPAIIRKNDGTLVAYMRDNGDSPGRIMTSYSKDNGNTWSGAEKTDIPNPGSSVNIIRLKDGNWSMVYNDLENGRYRLAVSLSDDEGASWKWTKYLENNKEGGFAYPTVIQTKDGLIHVSYSYSMDRKETIKHAALSESWIKENSLGITNAEKLGYPKGVKVLLLHMDDLGMCPEANQAAENYIQGGFLHSGSVMMPCPNAGEFIAWVKKHHKADIGVHLTLTSEWQTYRWGPVTDPIKVKTLIDTDGKFYHEVPEVVIHATAEDVETEIHSQINKMIALGLTPSHIDTHMGTLYGLPEYVEVFLKTAEAYHIPANVIDISNPDIAKKFKDLGYPITDKVVDLMNSYNLPKLDNFTSVPEGKTYELKRENFLSLVNSLNSGLTEIIFHPSVKTDNLKSITNSWQQRVWESQLFSDPVVINYFKENDIILTTWKEIMKKFDAKKK
;
A
#
# COMPACT_ATOMS: atom_id res chain seq x y z
N MET A 1 -64.89 5.03 21.93
CA MET A 1 -65.80 6.04 21.38
C MET A 1 -65.11 6.79 20.30
N LYS A 2 -65.52 6.51 19.10
CA LYS A 2 -65.94 7.40 17.99
C LYS A 2 -64.81 8.38 17.53
N HIS A 3 -64.19 8.09 16.37
CA HIS A 3 -64.51 8.65 15.02
C HIS A 3 -64.27 10.15 14.94
N THR A 4 -63.48 10.67 14.00
CA THR A 4 -63.85 10.80 12.58
C THR A 4 -62.65 11.27 11.73
N ASN A 5 -62.56 10.69 10.52
CA ASN A 5 -61.82 11.16 9.32
C ASN A 5 -62.31 12.52 8.84
N LEU A 6 -61.48 13.27 8.07
CA LEU A 6 -61.92 13.81 6.76
C LEU A 6 -60.77 14.28 5.88
N LYS A 7 -60.87 13.87 4.61
CA LYS A 7 -60.13 14.30 3.42
C LYS A 7 -60.60 15.68 2.91
N PHE A 8 -59.76 16.36 2.10
CA PHE A 8 -60.13 17.09 0.85
C PHE A 8 -58.84 17.75 0.33
N SER A 9 -58.26 17.47 -0.78
CA SER A 9 -58.48 17.46 -2.25
C SER A 9 -58.64 18.85 -2.90
N LYS A 10 -57.65 19.19 -3.76
CA LYS A 10 -57.68 19.91 -5.08
C LYS A 10 -58.39 21.26 -5.22
N LEU A 11 -57.70 22.24 -5.85
CA LEU A 11 -58.11 23.05 -7.02
C LEU A 11 -56.97 24.04 -7.37
N ILE A 12 -56.24 23.97 -8.49
CA ILE A 12 -56.47 24.40 -9.91
C ILE A 12 -56.68 25.91 -10.07
N ALA A 13 -55.80 26.61 -10.69
CA ALA A 13 -55.77 27.15 -12.06
C ALA A 13 -55.32 28.61 -12.23
N ARG A 14 -54.38 28.79 -13.12
CA ARG A 14 -54.24 29.80 -14.21
C ARG A 14 -54.37 31.31 -13.91
N PHE A 15 -53.33 32.07 -14.31
CA PHE A 15 -53.44 33.10 -15.35
C PHE A 15 -52.10 33.42 -16.04
N CYS A 16 -52.17 33.55 -17.34
CA CYS A 16 -51.12 33.92 -18.30
C CYS A 16 -51.01 35.44 -18.44
N LEU A 17 -49.91 36.06 -18.79
CA LEU A 17 -49.56 36.54 -20.14
C LEU A 17 -48.40 37.58 -20.13
N ILE A 18 -47.41 37.31 -20.98
CA ILE A 18 -46.61 38.12 -21.92
C ILE A 18 -45.78 39.31 -21.44
N ALA A 19 -44.48 39.21 -21.60
CA ALA A 19 -43.65 40.11 -22.44
C ALA A 19 -42.29 39.45 -22.71
N GLY A 20 -41.95 39.28 -23.97
CA GLY A 20 -40.72 38.65 -24.44
C GLY A 20 -39.53 39.60 -24.42
N LEU A 21 -38.35 38.99 -24.23
CA LEU A 21 -37.08 39.48 -24.76
C LEU A 21 -36.12 38.27 -24.84
N GLY A 22 -35.62 38.06 -26.05
CA GLY A 22 -34.78 36.88 -26.33
C GLY A 22 -33.44 36.92 -25.61
N PHE A 23 -33.09 35.76 -25.05
CA PHE A 23 -31.72 35.42 -24.70
C PHE A 23 -31.40 34.03 -25.27
N CYS A 24 -30.32 33.99 -26.04
CA CYS A 24 -29.72 32.74 -26.51
C CYS A 24 -29.48 31.78 -25.35
N THR A 25 -30.22 30.68 -25.34
CA THR A 25 -29.92 29.56 -24.43
C THR A 25 -28.84 28.69 -25.07
N ALA A 26 -27.60 28.87 -24.61
CA ALA A 26 -26.60 27.85 -24.75
C ALA A 26 -27.05 26.64 -23.91
N ASN A 27 -27.40 25.56 -24.56
CA ASN A 27 -27.72 24.28 -23.92
C ASN A 27 -26.46 23.73 -23.25
N LEU A 28 -26.27 24.02 -21.97
CA LEU A 28 -25.40 23.24 -21.05
C LEU A 28 -26.16 21.95 -20.72
N HIS A 29 -25.91 20.90 -21.47
CA HIS A 29 -26.21 19.54 -21.03
C HIS A 29 -25.17 19.17 -19.99
N ALA A 30 -25.40 19.56 -18.72
CA ALA A 30 -24.79 18.91 -17.60
C ALA A 30 -25.44 17.53 -17.45
N GLY A 31 -24.85 16.53 -18.07
CA GLY A 31 -25.19 15.14 -17.82
C GLY A 31 -24.92 14.83 -16.34
N ILE A 32 -25.98 14.67 -15.56
CA ILE A 32 -25.93 14.10 -14.22
C ILE A 32 -25.51 12.65 -14.41
N TYR A 33 -24.20 12.38 -14.34
CA TYR A 33 -23.68 11.02 -14.16
C TYR A 33 -24.16 10.54 -12.79
N GLN A 34 -25.28 9.82 -12.76
CA GLN A 34 -25.57 8.95 -11.61
C GLN A 34 -24.41 7.97 -11.48
N LYS A 35 -23.60 8.13 -10.44
CA LYS A 35 -22.51 7.22 -10.08
C LYS A 35 -23.14 5.85 -9.85
N LYS A 36 -23.11 5.00 -10.89
CA LYS A 36 -23.45 3.58 -10.76
C LYS A 36 -22.42 3.02 -9.79
N ILE A 37 -22.85 2.52 -8.64
CA ILE A 37 -21.97 1.78 -7.74
C ILE A 37 -21.59 0.52 -8.52
N GLU A 38 -20.42 0.55 -9.17
CA GLU A 38 -19.88 -0.61 -9.84
C GLU A 38 -19.57 -1.67 -8.79
N LYS A 39 -20.07 -2.89 -9.03
CA LYS A 39 -19.68 -4.04 -8.21
C LYS A 39 -18.17 -4.27 -8.40
N PRO A 40 -17.44 -4.62 -7.32
CA PRO A 40 -16.06 -5.01 -7.43
C PRO A 40 -15.88 -6.13 -8.46
N TYR A 41 -14.93 -5.94 -9.37
CA TYR A 41 -14.64 -6.91 -10.42
C TYR A 41 -13.13 -7.12 -10.52
N PHE A 42 -12.70 -8.37 -10.51
CA PHE A 42 -11.33 -8.79 -10.78
C PHE A 42 -11.33 -10.15 -11.47
N GLN A 43 -10.61 -10.24 -12.57
CA GLN A 43 -10.32 -11.48 -13.28
C GLN A 43 -8.89 -11.43 -13.79
N SER A 44 -8.15 -12.52 -13.72
CA SER A 44 -6.82 -12.62 -14.32
C SER A 44 -6.61 -13.99 -14.97
N GLU A 45 -5.91 -13.98 -16.11
CA GLU A 45 -5.55 -15.18 -16.85
C GLU A 45 -4.18 -15.04 -17.52
N SER A 46 -3.55 -16.15 -17.85
CA SER A 46 -2.36 -16.15 -18.72
C SER A 46 -2.80 -16.00 -20.19
N ILE A 47 -2.13 -15.12 -20.94
CA ILE A 47 -2.39 -14.93 -22.38
C ILE A 47 -2.09 -16.22 -23.16
N PHE A 48 -1.10 -16.98 -22.72
CA PHE A 48 -0.75 -18.30 -23.21
C PHE A 48 -0.18 -19.14 -22.06
N PRO A 49 -0.10 -20.47 -22.16
CA PRO A 49 0.43 -21.31 -21.09
C PRO A 49 1.88 -20.99 -20.73
N LEU A 50 2.25 -21.21 -19.46
CA LEU A 50 3.65 -21.14 -18.99
C LEU A 50 4.55 -22.03 -19.85
N GLN A 51 5.70 -21.50 -20.29
CA GLN A 51 6.63 -22.16 -21.17
C GLN A 51 8.09 -21.84 -20.80
N ASP A 52 9.08 -22.53 -21.39
CA ASP A 52 10.47 -22.47 -20.96
C ASP A 52 11.28 -21.36 -21.65
N LYS A 53 10.78 -20.75 -22.73
CA LYS A 53 11.46 -19.64 -23.40
C LYS A 53 11.32 -18.36 -22.59
N HIS A 54 12.29 -17.47 -22.69
CA HIS A 54 12.21 -16.14 -22.10
C HIS A 54 11.07 -15.31 -22.71
N VAL A 55 10.25 -14.72 -21.86
CA VAL A 55 9.08 -13.90 -22.24
C VAL A 55 9.06 -12.64 -21.38
N HIS A 56 9.07 -11.45 -22.01
CA HIS A 56 9.13 -10.24 -21.21
C HIS A 56 8.48 -9.03 -21.89
N SER A 57 8.21 -7.97 -21.09
CA SER A 57 7.91 -6.61 -21.55
C SER A 57 6.68 -6.51 -22.45
N SER A 58 5.49 -6.79 -21.89
CA SER A 58 4.23 -6.69 -22.63
C SER A 58 3.74 -5.24 -22.82
N SER A 59 2.98 -5.02 -23.89
CA SER A 59 2.17 -3.84 -24.12
C SER A 59 0.77 -4.24 -24.57
N ILE A 60 -0.27 -3.45 -24.22
CA ILE A 60 -1.67 -3.77 -24.49
C ILE A 60 -2.42 -2.51 -24.97
N VAL A 61 -3.36 -2.66 -25.92
CA VAL A 61 -4.21 -1.60 -26.41
C VAL A 61 -5.64 -2.09 -26.65
N GLU A 62 -6.65 -1.24 -26.40
CA GLU A 62 -8.03 -1.45 -26.84
C GLU A 62 -8.20 -0.99 -28.28
N LEU A 63 -8.65 -1.87 -29.15
CA LEU A 63 -8.95 -1.56 -30.55
C LEU A 63 -10.32 -0.84 -30.70
N PRO A 64 -10.58 -0.15 -31.81
CA PRO A 64 -11.86 0.58 -32.03
C PRO A 64 -13.11 -0.28 -31.90
N ASN A 65 -13.04 -1.59 -32.24
CA ASN A 65 -14.12 -2.56 -32.10
C ASN A 65 -14.29 -3.12 -30.68
N GLY A 66 -13.40 -2.73 -29.74
CA GLY A 66 -13.41 -3.16 -28.34
C GLY A 66 -12.65 -4.45 -28.06
N ASP A 67 -11.95 -5.01 -29.06
CA ASP A 67 -10.99 -6.10 -28.82
C ASP A 67 -9.75 -5.57 -28.10
N LEU A 68 -9.04 -6.43 -27.38
CA LEU A 68 -7.71 -6.15 -26.85
C LEU A 68 -6.65 -6.78 -27.74
N LEU A 69 -5.58 -6.05 -28.01
CA LEU A 69 -4.37 -6.54 -28.66
C LEU A 69 -3.21 -6.37 -27.69
N SER A 70 -2.50 -7.45 -27.36
CA SER A 70 -1.29 -7.41 -26.54
C SER A 70 -0.10 -7.86 -27.37
N CYS A 71 1.07 -7.32 -27.09
CA CYS A 71 2.34 -7.78 -27.66
C CYS A 71 3.42 -7.88 -26.57
N TRP A 72 4.47 -8.68 -26.84
CA TRP A 72 5.61 -8.91 -25.95
C TRP A 72 6.78 -9.43 -26.77
N PHE A 73 7.99 -9.50 -26.19
CA PHE A 73 9.08 -10.21 -26.84
C PHE A 73 9.29 -11.61 -26.24
N GLN A 74 9.73 -12.54 -27.07
CA GLN A 74 9.92 -13.94 -26.71
C GLN A 74 10.99 -14.61 -27.56
N GLY A 75 11.88 -15.37 -26.91
CA GLY A 75 12.93 -16.15 -27.57
C GLY A 75 13.69 -17.04 -26.60
N SER A 76 14.82 -17.62 -27.00
CA SER A 76 15.66 -18.48 -26.16
C SER A 76 16.53 -17.69 -25.16
N GLY A 77 16.56 -16.36 -25.26
CA GLY A 77 17.20 -15.44 -24.35
C GLY A 77 16.55 -14.07 -24.41
N GLU A 78 17.24 -13.05 -23.97
CA GLU A 78 16.86 -11.67 -24.13
C GLU A 78 17.69 -11.05 -25.29
N ARG A 79 18.46 -10.00 -25.05
CA ARG A 79 19.32 -9.36 -26.04
C ARG A 79 20.43 -10.27 -26.63
N SER A 80 20.69 -11.41 -26.00
CA SER A 80 21.80 -12.31 -26.37
C SER A 80 21.43 -13.41 -27.35
N ALA A 81 20.14 -13.55 -27.69
CA ALA A 81 19.66 -14.63 -28.56
C ALA A 81 18.98 -14.09 -29.82
N ASN A 82 19.44 -14.51 -30.99
CA ASN A 82 18.96 -14.01 -32.28
C ASN A 82 17.55 -14.49 -32.65
N ASP A 83 16.96 -15.45 -31.90
CA ASP A 83 15.58 -15.95 -32.10
C ASP A 83 14.53 -15.16 -31.29
N VAL A 84 14.92 -14.04 -30.68
CA VAL A 84 14.00 -13.17 -29.94
C VAL A 84 13.20 -12.34 -30.93
N MET A 85 11.88 -12.48 -30.88
CA MET A 85 10.94 -11.81 -31.77
C MET A 85 9.79 -11.18 -31.01
N ILE A 86 9.09 -10.22 -31.62
CA ILE A 86 7.86 -9.64 -31.08
C ILE A 86 6.69 -10.53 -31.46
N LYS A 87 5.99 -11.04 -30.43
CA LYS A 87 4.74 -11.76 -30.57
C LYS A 87 3.55 -10.93 -30.10
N GLY A 88 2.37 -11.31 -30.53
CA GLY A 88 1.11 -10.73 -30.08
C GLY A 88 0.01 -11.75 -29.99
N ALA A 89 -1.03 -11.41 -29.25
CA ALA A 89 -2.28 -12.14 -29.16
C ALA A 89 -3.46 -11.18 -29.04
N ARG A 90 -4.65 -11.66 -29.38
CA ARG A 90 -5.87 -10.89 -29.41
C ARG A 90 -6.92 -11.51 -28.49
N LEU A 91 -7.57 -10.66 -27.66
CA LEU A 91 -8.78 -11.03 -26.94
C LEU A 91 -9.97 -10.34 -27.58
N ARG A 92 -10.86 -11.12 -28.20
CA ARG A 92 -12.07 -10.60 -28.82
C ARG A 92 -13.05 -10.09 -27.76
N LYS A 93 -13.69 -8.98 -28.02
CA LYS A 93 -14.71 -8.41 -27.14
C LYS A 93 -15.77 -9.45 -26.77
N GLY A 94 -15.96 -9.64 -25.46
CA GLY A 94 -16.91 -10.61 -24.91
C GLY A 94 -16.44 -12.06 -24.92
N GLN A 95 -15.23 -12.36 -25.38
CA GLN A 95 -14.60 -13.66 -25.23
C GLN A 95 -13.78 -13.73 -23.94
N SER A 96 -13.55 -14.93 -23.43
CA SER A 96 -12.75 -15.20 -22.24
C SER A 96 -11.39 -15.82 -22.54
N GLN A 97 -11.07 -16.05 -23.81
CA GLN A 97 -9.83 -16.70 -24.24
C GLN A 97 -9.11 -15.85 -25.27
N TRP A 98 -7.80 -15.69 -25.04
CA TRP A 98 -6.89 -15.08 -25.99
C TRP A 98 -6.67 -15.99 -27.21
N SER A 99 -6.40 -15.40 -28.36
CA SER A 99 -5.98 -16.14 -29.55
C SER A 99 -4.62 -16.83 -29.31
N GLU A 100 -4.29 -17.82 -30.14
CA GLU A 100 -2.92 -18.30 -30.23
C GLU A 100 -1.96 -17.15 -30.56
N PRO A 101 -0.74 -17.13 -29.97
CA PRO A 101 0.25 -16.12 -30.24
C PRO A 101 0.72 -16.12 -31.71
N PHE A 102 0.77 -14.93 -32.34
CA PHE A 102 1.27 -14.71 -33.68
C PHE A 102 2.47 -13.77 -33.72
N ILE A 103 3.26 -13.80 -34.79
CA ILE A 103 4.43 -12.93 -34.96
C ILE A 103 3.97 -11.52 -35.33
N MET A 104 4.44 -10.51 -34.61
CA MET A 104 4.24 -9.08 -34.87
C MET A 104 5.43 -8.45 -35.57
N ALA A 105 6.64 -8.84 -35.20
CA ALA A 105 7.91 -8.46 -35.82
C ALA A 105 8.97 -9.51 -35.56
N ASP A 106 9.84 -9.71 -36.54
CA ASP A 106 11.00 -10.58 -36.48
C ASP A 106 12.08 -10.01 -37.41
N THR A 107 13.19 -9.51 -36.82
CA THR A 107 14.32 -8.99 -37.57
C THR A 107 15.32 -10.13 -37.75
N PRO A 108 15.57 -10.61 -38.96
CA PRO A 108 16.42 -11.75 -39.19
C PRO A 108 17.79 -11.58 -38.53
N ASP A 109 18.20 -12.57 -37.73
CA ASP A 109 19.48 -12.67 -37.03
C ASP A 109 19.76 -11.62 -35.95
N TYR A 110 18.73 -10.84 -35.52
CA TYR A 110 18.84 -9.85 -34.44
C TYR A 110 17.71 -10.00 -33.43
N PRO A 111 18.00 -9.83 -32.13
CA PRO A 111 16.96 -9.83 -31.11
C PRO A 111 16.08 -8.57 -31.19
N ASP A 112 14.75 -8.81 -31.29
CA ASP A 112 13.72 -7.80 -31.18
C ASP A 112 13.18 -7.74 -29.75
N CYS A 113 13.27 -6.57 -29.07
CA CYS A 113 12.91 -6.42 -27.68
C CYS A 113 11.99 -5.20 -27.41
N ASN A 114 11.42 -5.15 -26.21
CA ASN A 114 10.70 -4.00 -25.63
C ASN A 114 9.64 -3.36 -26.56
N PRO A 115 8.63 -4.10 -27.02
CA PRO A 115 7.58 -3.53 -27.87
C PRO A 115 6.65 -2.61 -27.09
N THR A 116 6.17 -1.56 -27.77
CA THR A 116 5.01 -0.79 -27.35
C THR A 116 4.03 -0.64 -28.52
N ILE A 117 2.72 -0.71 -28.22
CA ILE A 117 1.65 -0.52 -29.21
C ILE A 117 0.70 0.58 -28.79
N PHE A 118 0.24 1.38 -29.75
CA PHE A 118 -0.77 2.42 -29.53
C PHE A 118 -1.50 2.74 -30.81
N ILE A 119 -2.62 3.46 -30.70
CA ILE A 119 -3.39 3.97 -31.84
C ILE A 119 -3.25 5.50 -31.86
N ASP A 120 -2.85 6.04 -33.00
CA ASP A 120 -2.68 7.48 -33.20
C ASP A 120 -4.02 8.23 -33.45
N GLY A 121 -3.96 9.55 -33.56
CA GLY A 121 -5.11 10.39 -33.82
C GLY A 121 -5.78 10.19 -35.20
N LYS A 122 -5.10 9.54 -36.15
CA LYS A 122 -5.61 9.11 -37.44
C LYS A 122 -6.24 7.73 -37.44
N GLY A 123 -6.23 7.02 -36.27
CA GLY A 123 -6.75 5.66 -36.11
C GLY A 123 -5.81 4.58 -36.65
N ARG A 124 -4.53 4.85 -36.84
CA ARG A 124 -3.52 3.86 -37.25
C ARG A 124 -2.92 3.20 -36.04
N LEU A 125 -2.72 1.88 -36.13
CA LEU A 125 -1.99 1.11 -35.11
C LEU A 125 -0.48 1.23 -35.35
N HIS A 126 0.25 1.67 -34.34
CA HIS A 126 1.70 1.69 -34.32
C HIS A 126 2.24 0.56 -33.45
N LEU A 127 3.26 -0.13 -33.93
CA LEU A 127 4.16 -1.00 -33.17
C LEU A 127 5.54 -0.37 -33.21
N ILE A 128 6.08 -0.02 -32.04
CA ILE A 128 7.45 0.47 -31.88
C ILE A 128 8.20 -0.48 -30.98
N TRP A 129 9.40 -0.88 -31.38
CA TRP A 129 10.27 -1.81 -30.64
C TRP A 129 11.73 -1.49 -30.89
N ILE A 130 12.63 -2.22 -30.25
CA ILE A 130 14.08 -2.10 -30.50
C ILE A 130 14.64 -3.36 -31.14
N VAL A 131 15.57 -3.19 -32.03
CA VAL A 131 16.50 -4.22 -32.51
C VAL A 131 17.81 -4.02 -31.79
N VAL A 132 18.35 -5.06 -31.16
CA VAL A 132 19.57 -4.97 -30.36
C VAL A 132 20.77 -5.38 -31.20
N VAL A 133 21.60 -4.42 -31.54
CA VAL A 133 22.80 -4.64 -32.39
C VAL A 133 23.97 -5.03 -31.50
N ALA A 134 24.77 -6.01 -31.96
CA ALA A 134 25.93 -6.54 -31.26
C ALA A 134 25.65 -7.03 -29.82
N ASN A 135 24.40 -7.41 -29.54
CA ASN A 135 23.91 -7.88 -28.23
C ASN A 135 24.16 -6.88 -27.08
N GLN A 136 24.22 -5.59 -27.38
CA GLN A 136 24.42 -4.50 -26.41
C GLN A 136 23.20 -3.55 -26.42
N TRP A 137 22.61 -3.27 -25.25
CA TRP A 137 21.47 -2.35 -25.13
C TRP A 137 21.78 -0.95 -25.66
N GLU A 138 22.97 -0.46 -25.42
CA GLU A 138 23.48 0.83 -25.89
C GLU A 138 23.59 0.97 -27.41
N ASN A 139 23.53 -0.15 -28.15
CA ASN A 139 23.52 -0.19 -29.60
C ASN A 139 22.12 -0.43 -30.18
N SER A 140 21.08 -0.32 -29.38
CA SER A 140 19.69 -0.54 -29.81
C SER A 140 19.25 0.50 -30.83
N ILE A 141 18.45 0.05 -31.82
CA ILE A 141 17.84 0.90 -32.85
C ILE A 141 16.34 0.79 -32.73
N LEU A 142 15.65 1.93 -32.65
CA LEU A 142 14.19 2.00 -32.65
C LEU A 142 13.64 1.68 -34.04
N LYS A 143 12.71 0.72 -34.12
CA LYS A 143 11.95 0.39 -35.32
C LYS A 143 10.48 0.70 -35.10
N THR A 144 9.78 0.99 -36.17
CA THR A 144 8.32 1.23 -36.17
C THR A 144 7.65 0.53 -37.33
N ARG A 145 6.43 0.02 -37.10
CA ARG A 145 5.48 -0.46 -38.09
C ARG A 145 4.14 0.21 -37.91
N ILE A 146 3.45 0.47 -39.03
CA ILE A 146 2.13 1.14 -39.03
C ILE A 146 1.15 0.27 -39.81
N SER A 147 -0.08 0.18 -39.28
CA SER A 147 -1.19 -0.52 -39.93
C SER A 147 -2.49 0.25 -39.77
N SER A 148 -3.28 0.33 -40.91
CA SER A 148 -4.67 0.74 -40.91
C SER A 148 -5.64 -0.46 -41.01
N ASP A 149 -5.12 -1.67 -41.28
CA ASP A 149 -5.86 -2.94 -41.36
C ASP A 149 -5.41 -3.88 -40.23
N TYR A 150 -5.99 -3.70 -39.04
CA TYR A 150 -5.59 -4.44 -37.84
C TYR A 150 -6.77 -5.04 -37.05
N LEU A 151 -8.00 -5.00 -37.58
CA LEU A 151 -9.19 -5.51 -36.89
C LEU A 151 -9.50 -6.98 -37.17
N ASN A 152 -8.84 -7.56 -38.17
CA ASN A 152 -9.02 -8.96 -38.55
C ASN A 152 -8.33 -9.94 -37.57
N ASP A 153 -8.59 -11.25 -37.72
CA ASP A 153 -7.89 -12.29 -36.96
C ASP A 153 -6.39 -12.33 -37.31
N GLY A 154 -5.58 -12.76 -36.35
CA GLY A 154 -4.14 -12.86 -36.51
C GLY A 154 -3.41 -11.52 -36.41
N PRO A 155 -2.21 -11.42 -37.02
CA PRO A 155 -1.39 -10.22 -36.95
C PRO A 155 -1.98 -9.07 -37.75
N PRO A 156 -1.74 -7.81 -37.33
CA PRO A 156 -2.04 -6.64 -38.15
C PRO A 156 -1.38 -6.72 -39.54
N LYS A 157 -2.03 -6.19 -40.55
CA LYS A 157 -1.43 -6.08 -41.88
C LYS A 157 -0.59 -4.80 -41.94
N TRP A 158 0.70 -4.96 -41.85
CA TRP A 158 1.65 -3.86 -41.82
C TRP A 158 1.77 -3.22 -43.21
N GLU A 159 1.55 -1.93 -43.29
CA GLU A 159 1.58 -1.14 -44.56
C GLU A 159 2.91 -0.43 -44.73
N TRP A 160 3.57 -0.10 -43.63
CA TRP A 160 4.82 0.63 -43.64
C TRP A 160 5.73 0.23 -42.46
N GLN A 161 7.04 0.27 -42.68
CA GLN A 161 8.05 0.01 -41.67
C GLN A 161 9.25 0.92 -41.89
N ASP A 162 9.80 1.46 -40.79
CA ASP A 162 11.00 2.28 -40.80
C ASP A 162 11.74 2.18 -39.45
N ILE A 163 12.76 3.02 -39.31
CA ILE A 163 13.49 3.26 -38.06
C ILE A 163 13.18 4.67 -37.56
N ILE A 164 13.18 4.84 -36.23
CA ILE A 164 13.08 6.14 -35.60
C ILE A 164 14.48 6.59 -35.23
N LEU A 165 14.97 7.63 -35.87
CA LEU A 165 16.26 8.25 -35.57
C LEU A 165 16.06 9.57 -34.85
N LEU A 166 16.69 9.73 -33.72
CA LEU A 166 16.69 10.96 -32.94
C LEU A 166 18.08 11.62 -33.03
N LYS A 167 18.09 12.94 -33.07
CA LYS A 167 19.33 13.74 -33.09
C LYS A 167 19.38 14.71 -31.92
N PRO A 168 19.60 14.23 -30.68
CA PRO A 168 19.82 15.13 -29.56
C PRO A 168 21.02 16.01 -29.81
N GLY A 169 20.82 17.33 -29.85
CA GLY A 169 21.83 18.33 -30.17
C GLY A 169 22.87 18.53 -29.04
N GLN A 170 23.69 19.56 -29.18
CA GLN A 170 24.68 19.94 -28.16
C GLN A 170 23.99 20.35 -26.83
N GLU A 171 22.77 20.83 -26.90
CA GLU A 171 21.94 21.17 -25.72
C GLU A 171 21.71 19.97 -24.80
N PHE A 172 21.69 18.74 -25.33
CA PHE A 172 21.62 17.52 -24.52
C PHE A 172 22.81 17.44 -23.54
N ALA A 173 24.04 17.62 -24.08
CA ALA A 173 25.26 17.56 -23.27
C ALA A 173 25.37 18.72 -22.27
N ASN A 174 24.91 19.92 -22.67
CA ASN A 174 24.89 21.09 -21.80
C ASN A 174 23.91 20.89 -20.64
N THR A 175 22.69 20.44 -20.93
CA THR A 175 21.64 20.16 -19.94
C THR A 175 22.08 19.09 -18.94
N LEU A 176 22.70 18.00 -19.43
CA LEU A 176 23.22 16.94 -18.58
C LEU A 176 24.22 17.50 -17.56
N LYS A 177 25.19 18.27 -18.04
CA LYS A 177 26.24 18.88 -17.20
C LYS A 177 25.68 19.85 -16.17
N GLU A 178 24.69 20.65 -16.55
CA GLU A 178 24.06 21.64 -15.66
C GLU A 178 23.22 20.95 -14.59
N LYS A 179 22.37 19.99 -14.99
CA LYS A 179 21.52 19.26 -14.06
C LYS A 179 22.29 18.43 -13.04
N PHE A 180 23.41 17.85 -13.39
CA PHE A 180 24.28 17.16 -12.43
C PHE A 180 24.90 18.13 -11.40
N LYS A 181 25.16 19.39 -11.75
CA LYS A 181 25.60 20.40 -10.77
C LYS A 181 24.49 20.78 -9.78
N GLU A 182 23.23 20.74 -10.24
CA GLU A 182 22.06 21.04 -9.40
C GLU A 182 21.63 19.81 -8.56
N ALA A 183 22.13 18.62 -8.86
CA ALA A 183 21.73 17.37 -8.20
C ALA A 183 22.15 17.39 -6.73
N LYS A 184 21.22 16.94 -5.86
CA LYS A 184 21.46 16.81 -4.42
C LYS A 184 22.66 15.89 -4.14
N ASP A 185 23.37 16.16 -3.04
CA ASP A 185 24.43 15.27 -2.54
C ASP A 185 23.88 13.83 -2.38
N PRO A 186 24.47 12.83 -3.02
CA PRO A 186 24.00 11.44 -2.96
C PRO A 186 24.23 10.75 -1.60
N GLY A 187 24.84 11.46 -0.63
CA GLY A 187 25.18 10.90 0.68
C GLY A 187 26.45 10.04 0.69
N LEU A 188 26.79 9.51 1.87
CA LEU A 188 28.09 8.88 2.13
C LEU A 188 28.42 7.67 1.23
N ALA A 189 27.44 6.88 0.82
CA ALA A 189 27.68 5.66 0.02
C ALA A 189 28.07 5.97 -1.43
N TRP A 190 27.46 6.94 -2.06
CA TRP A 190 27.66 7.34 -3.45
C TRP A 190 28.53 8.60 -3.62
N GLY A 191 28.74 9.37 -2.57
CA GLY A 191 29.50 10.63 -2.62
C GLY A 191 30.91 10.49 -3.23
N THR A 192 31.53 9.32 -3.13
CA THR A 192 32.84 9.03 -3.74
C THR A 192 32.74 8.70 -5.24
N TYR A 193 31.66 8.05 -5.67
CA TYR A 193 31.53 7.55 -7.06
C TYR A 193 30.70 8.47 -7.96
N ALA A 194 29.76 9.22 -7.41
CA ALA A 194 28.86 10.08 -8.17
C ALA A 194 29.60 11.10 -9.06
N PRO A 195 30.62 11.81 -8.61
CA PRO A 195 31.36 12.75 -9.47
C PRO A 195 32.04 12.11 -10.66
N LEU A 196 32.60 10.90 -10.51
CA LEU A 196 33.21 10.15 -11.59
C LEU A 196 32.19 9.64 -12.60
N TYR A 197 31.06 9.13 -12.11
CA TYR A 197 29.92 8.70 -12.92
C TYR A 197 29.32 9.87 -13.72
N GLU A 198 29.05 10.98 -13.09
CA GLU A 198 28.48 12.19 -13.72
C GLU A 198 29.46 12.76 -14.77
N LYS A 199 30.76 12.76 -14.47
CA LYS A 199 31.78 13.15 -15.42
C LYS A 199 31.83 12.21 -16.63
N MET A 200 31.78 10.90 -16.42
CA MET A 200 31.76 9.89 -17.48
C MET A 200 30.58 10.11 -18.43
N LEU A 201 29.38 10.29 -17.89
CA LEU A 201 28.17 10.56 -18.68
C LEU A 201 28.25 11.90 -19.41
N SER A 202 28.75 12.95 -18.75
CA SER A 202 28.96 14.27 -19.35
C SER A 202 29.98 14.25 -20.49
N ASP A 203 31.00 13.42 -20.40
CA ASP A 203 31.98 13.24 -21.48
C ASP A 203 31.37 12.40 -22.62
N ALA A 204 30.65 11.33 -22.33
CA ALA A 204 29.94 10.53 -23.33
C ALA A 204 28.88 11.37 -24.10
N ALA A 205 28.21 12.29 -23.45
CA ALA A 205 27.20 13.16 -24.06
C ALA A 205 27.78 14.16 -25.11
N LYS A 206 29.10 14.35 -25.16
CA LYS A 206 29.75 15.17 -26.19
C LYS A 206 29.84 14.44 -27.52
N ASP A 207 29.79 13.11 -27.50
CA ASP A 207 29.93 12.26 -28.66
C ASP A 207 28.54 12.09 -29.35
N PRO A 208 28.36 12.55 -30.61
CA PRO A 208 27.12 12.38 -31.37
C PRO A 208 26.70 10.92 -31.52
N GLU A 209 27.64 10.00 -31.76
CA GLU A 209 27.30 8.58 -31.95
C GLU A 209 26.59 8.01 -30.70
N LYS A 210 27.04 8.39 -29.51
CA LYS A 210 26.43 7.96 -28.25
C LYS A 210 25.09 8.62 -27.99
N ARG A 211 24.91 9.89 -28.38
CA ARG A 211 23.63 10.61 -28.21
C ARG A 211 22.54 10.12 -29.15
N GLU A 212 22.91 9.67 -30.35
CA GLU A 212 21.97 9.34 -31.43
C GLU A 212 21.58 7.85 -31.44
N THR A 213 22.27 6.99 -30.63
CA THR A 213 22.02 5.54 -30.57
C THR A 213 21.65 5.06 -29.18
N GLY A 214 21.08 3.84 -29.07
CA GLY A 214 20.80 3.19 -27.78
C GLY A 214 19.55 3.70 -27.05
N TRP A 215 18.70 4.46 -27.74
CA TRP A 215 17.40 4.84 -27.18
C TRP A 215 16.41 3.71 -27.30
N MET A 216 15.76 3.36 -26.17
CA MET A 216 14.91 2.20 -26.04
C MET A 216 13.51 2.59 -25.57
N THR A 217 12.51 1.93 -26.10
CA THR A 217 11.11 2.03 -25.64
C THR A 217 10.80 1.01 -24.55
N ARG A 218 9.80 1.28 -23.73
CA ARG A 218 9.19 0.34 -22.79
C ARG A 218 7.73 0.69 -22.49
N ILE A 219 7.43 1.97 -22.32
CA ILE A 219 6.13 2.48 -21.87
C ILE A 219 5.38 3.06 -23.06
N GLN A 220 4.05 2.93 -23.04
CA GLN A 220 3.18 3.50 -24.05
C GLN A 220 3.31 5.02 -24.11
N PRO A 221 3.18 5.62 -25.32
CA PRO A 221 3.20 7.06 -25.46
C PRO A 221 1.95 7.70 -24.85
N LEU A 222 2.11 8.94 -24.40
CA LEU A 222 1.02 9.83 -24.01
C LEU A 222 0.66 10.75 -25.16
N THR A 223 -0.62 10.76 -25.60
CA THR A 223 -1.12 11.76 -26.54
C THR A 223 -1.73 12.93 -25.77
N LEU A 224 -1.22 14.13 -26.00
CA LEU A 224 -1.73 15.36 -25.39
C LEU A 224 -2.97 15.90 -26.11
N PRO A 225 -3.81 16.71 -25.44
CA PRO A 225 -4.81 17.51 -26.13
C PRO A 225 -4.15 18.37 -27.22
N GLY A 226 -4.60 18.23 -28.47
CA GLY A 226 -3.97 18.86 -29.62
C GLY A 226 -3.18 17.91 -30.52
N GLY A 227 -3.04 16.63 -30.12
CA GLY A 227 -2.52 15.56 -30.96
C GLY A 227 -1.01 15.28 -30.82
N ARG A 228 -0.27 16.09 -30.06
CA ARG A 228 1.15 15.81 -29.77
C ARG A 228 1.30 14.47 -29.09
N ILE A 229 2.18 13.62 -29.60
CA ILE A 229 2.52 12.32 -29.05
C ILE A 229 3.86 12.40 -28.35
N LEU A 230 3.92 11.94 -27.11
CA LEU A 230 5.12 11.85 -26.27
C LEU A 230 5.47 10.38 -26.08
N LEU A 231 6.49 9.88 -26.79
CA LEU A 231 7.00 8.52 -26.66
C LEU A 231 8.14 8.53 -25.65
N PRO A 232 7.94 7.93 -24.44
CA PRO A 232 8.98 7.87 -23.43
C PRO A 232 10.10 6.90 -23.84
N LEU A 233 11.33 7.35 -23.73
CA LEU A 233 12.52 6.57 -24.07
C LEU A 233 13.55 6.62 -22.95
N TYR A 234 14.43 5.63 -22.91
CA TYR A 234 15.55 5.55 -21.99
C TYR A 234 16.79 4.96 -22.67
N SER A 235 17.94 5.15 -22.08
CA SER A 235 19.21 4.60 -22.54
C SER A 235 19.96 3.94 -21.39
N ASP A 236 20.40 2.71 -21.56
CA ASP A 236 21.29 2.04 -20.60
C ASP A 236 22.71 2.62 -20.66
N GLY A 237 23.14 3.10 -21.82
CA GLY A 237 24.45 3.74 -21.97
C GLY A 237 24.57 5.04 -21.16
N PHE A 238 23.49 5.82 -21.06
CA PHE A 238 23.43 7.03 -20.23
C PHE A 238 22.77 6.79 -18.87
N ASN A 239 22.10 5.66 -18.68
CA ASN A 239 21.30 5.35 -17.48
C ASN A 239 20.32 6.49 -17.12
N LEU A 240 19.70 7.10 -18.12
CA LEU A 240 18.74 8.19 -18.01
C LEU A 240 17.68 8.11 -19.12
N SER A 241 16.76 9.08 -19.14
CA SER A 241 15.63 9.10 -20.05
C SER A 241 15.57 10.37 -20.90
N LEU A 242 14.82 10.30 -22.00
CA LEU A 242 14.31 11.43 -22.78
C LEU A 242 12.95 11.08 -23.38
N VAL A 243 12.34 12.00 -24.11
CA VAL A 243 11.05 11.80 -24.76
C VAL A 243 11.21 12.07 -26.27
N ALA A 244 10.78 11.13 -27.09
CA ALA A 244 10.58 11.43 -28.52
C ALA A 244 9.21 12.08 -28.70
N ILE A 245 9.17 13.20 -29.42
CA ILE A 245 8.00 14.06 -29.60
C ILE A 245 7.58 14.01 -31.06
N SER A 246 6.29 13.78 -31.32
CA SER A 246 5.71 13.89 -32.66
C SER A 246 4.50 14.81 -32.63
N ASP A 247 4.47 15.76 -33.56
CA ASP A 247 3.36 16.68 -33.76
C ASP A 247 2.50 16.33 -35.01
N ASP A 248 2.79 15.23 -35.69
CA ASP A 248 2.18 14.79 -36.95
C ASP A 248 1.59 13.35 -36.88
N ASN A 249 1.26 12.88 -35.69
CA ASN A 249 0.75 11.52 -35.39
C ASN A 249 1.76 10.40 -35.60
N GLY A 250 3.04 10.64 -35.32
CA GLY A 250 4.08 9.62 -35.35
C GLY A 250 4.73 9.44 -36.74
N ASP A 251 4.46 10.35 -37.69
CA ASP A 251 5.13 10.33 -38.98
C ASP A 251 6.58 10.83 -38.87
N THR A 252 6.85 11.86 -38.03
CA THR A 252 8.22 12.32 -37.69
C THR A 252 8.41 12.47 -36.18
N TRP A 253 9.65 12.45 -35.75
CA TRP A 253 10.03 12.47 -34.33
C TRP A 253 11.20 13.40 -34.07
N GLU A 254 11.09 14.20 -33.00
CA GLU A 254 12.15 15.04 -32.46
C GLU A 254 12.47 14.62 -31.01
N SER A 255 13.68 14.90 -30.52
CA SER A 255 14.02 14.60 -29.13
C SER A 255 13.74 15.77 -28.21
N SER A 256 13.21 15.49 -27.02
CA SER A 256 13.25 16.42 -25.89
C SER A 256 14.68 16.63 -25.39
N LEU A 257 14.88 17.59 -24.48
CA LEU A 257 16.04 17.58 -23.62
C LEU A 257 15.99 16.39 -22.64
N PRO A 258 17.15 15.89 -22.14
CA PRO A 258 17.18 14.72 -21.28
C PRO A 258 16.50 14.96 -19.94
N ILE A 259 15.89 13.92 -19.41
CA ILE A 259 15.46 13.83 -18.01
C ILE A 259 16.67 13.35 -17.21
N VAL A 260 17.32 14.23 -16.49
CA VAL A 260 18.60 13.95 -15.83
C VAL A 260 18.42 13.57 -14.37
N GLY A 261 19.01 12.47 -13.97
CA GLY A 261 19.09 11.96 -12.61
C GLY A 261 20.13 10.83 -12.54
N ARG A 262 20.17 10.13 -11.42
CA ARG A 262 21.08 9.00 -11.24
C ARG A 262 20.30 7.69 -11.37
N GLY A 263 20.17 7.18 -12.61
CA GLY A 263 19.52 5.92 -12.89
C GLY A 263 18.01 5.98 -13.14
N ASN A 264 17.50 7.12 -13.58
CA ASN A 264 16.08 7.33 -13.90
C ASN A 264 15.78 6.85 -15.32
N VAL A 265 15.31 5.60 -15.44
CA VAL A 265 15.01 4.95 -16.72
C VAL A 265 13.55 4.55 -16.86
N GLN A 266 13.11 4.25 -18.09
CA GLN A 266 11.75 3.75 -18.39
C GLN A 266 10.63 4.68 -17.89
N PRO A 267 10.57 5.95 -18.36
CA PRO A 267 9.59 6.92 -17.89
C PRO A 267 8.16 6.56 -18.32
N ALA A 268 7.21 6.66 -17.40
CA ALA A 268 5.77 6.64 -17.64
C ALA A 268 5.23 8.06 -17.41
N ILE A 269 4.64 8.67 -18.43
CA ILE A 269 4.25 10.09 -18.40
C ILE A 269 2.76 10.24 -18.18
N ILE A 270 2.37 11.14 -17.27
CA ILE A 270 0.99 11.51 -17.02
C ILE A 270 0.83 13.03 -16.95
N ARG A 271 -0.36 13.55 -17.29
CA ARG A 271 -0.66 14.98 -17.31
C ARG A 271 -1.58 15.38 -16.15
N LYS A 272 -1.19 16.41 -15.40
CA LYS A 272 -2.00 17.08 -14.38
C LYS A 272 -3.08 17.96 -14.99
N ASN A 273 -4.06 18.38 -14.18
CA ASN A 273 -5.13 19.29 -14.59
C ASN A 273 -4.61 20.68 -14.99
N ASP A 274 -3.54 21.14 -14.35
CA ASP A 274 -2.87 22.42 -14.68
C ASP A 274 -2.03 22.36 -15.96
N GLY A 275 -1.91 21.19 -16.59
CA GLY A 275 -1.12 20.96 -17.78
C GLY A 275 0.28 20.46 -17.54
N THR A 276 0.78 20.49 -16.32
CA THR A 276 2.10 19.94 -15.96
C THR A 276 2.16 18.44 -16.27
N LEU A 277 3.24 18.01 -16.91
CA LEU A 277 3.54 16.58 -17.10
C LEU A 277 4.39 16.08 -15.95
N VAL A 278 4.12 14.86 -15.53
CA VAL A 278 4.91 14.12 -14.53
C VAL A 278 5.40 12.82 -15.15
N ALA A 279 6.70 12.57 -15.12
CA ALA A 279 7.30 11.29 -15.48
C ALA A 279 7.58 10.49 -14.21
N TYR A 280 7.01 9.29 -14.10
CA TYR A 280 7.34 8.30 -13.07
C TYR A 280 8.30 7.29 -13.66
N MET A 281 9.44 7.04 -13.01
CA MET A 281 10.55 6.30 -13.59
C MET A 281 11.03 5.19 -12.67
N ARG A 282 11.48 4.10 -13.27
CA ARG A 282 12.26 3.06 -12.60
C ARG A 282 13.56 3.65 -12.05
N ASP A 283 13.92 3.24 -10.85
CA ASP A 283 15.21 3.53 -10.24
C ASP A 283 16.23 2.43 -10.60
N ASN A 284 17.23 2.80 -11.36
CA ASN A 284 18.37 1.95 -11.71
C ASN A 284 19.67 2.48 -11.08
N GLY A 285 19.53 3.31 -10.06
CA GLY A 285 20.61 3.97 -9.32
C GLY A 285 20.92 3.31 -7.98
N ASP A 286 21.24 4.15 -7.00
CA ASP A 286 21.67 3.78 -5.65
C ASP A 286 20.51 3.43 -4.72
N SER A 287 20.81 2.73 -3.64
CA SER A 287 19.84 2.48 -2.55
C SER A 287 19.57 3.74 -1.72
N PRO A 288 18.34 3.88 -1.15
CA PRO A 288 17.21 2.96 -1.29
C PRO A 288 16.54 3.06 -2.67
N GLY A 289 16.10 1.91 -3.22
CA GLY A 289 15.37 1.86 -4.49
C GLY A 289 13.98 2.51 -4.37
N ARG A 290 13.74 3.58 -5.14
CA ARG A 290 12.50 4.37 -5.11
C ARG A 290 12.06 4.74 -6.52
N ILE A 291 10.76 4.77 -6.78
CA ILE A 291 10.25 5.41 -8.00
C ILE A 291 10.78 6.84 -8.06
N MET A 292 11.30 7.25 -9.21
CA MET A 292 11.78 8.61 -9.43
C MET A 292 10.75 9.43 -10.20
N THR A 293 10.72 10.73 -9.98
CA THR A 293 9.83 11.65 -10.69
C THR A 293 10.56 12.84 -11.27
N SER A 294 10.05 13.34 -12.40
CA SER A 294 10.47 14.59 -13.03
C SER A 294 9.26 15.30 -13.63
N TYR A 295 9.35 16.61 -13.83
CA TYR A 295 8.23 17.46 -14.23
C TYR A 295 8.56 18.27 -15.47
N SER A 296 7.58 18.42 -16.38
CA SER A 296 7.65 19.32 -17.55
C SER A 296 6.45 20.28 -17.57
N LYS A 297 6.73 21.57 -17.88
CA LYS A 297 5.71 22.62 -18.01
C LYS A 297 5.56 23.14 -19.43
N ASP A 298 6.25 22.56 -20.38
CA ASP A 298 6.35 22.98 -21.78
C ASP A 298 5.99 21.87 -22.77
N ASN A 299 5.03 21.01 -22.38
CA ASN A 299 4.53 19.89 -23.16
C ASN A 299 5.62 18.87 -23.55
N GLY A 300 6.56 18.60 -22.63
CA GLY A 300 7.54 17.53 -22.76
C GLY A 300 8.87 17.93 -23.40
N ASN A 301 9.09 19.20 -23.77
CA ASN A 301 10.35 19.62 -24.39
C ASN A 301 11.50 19.65 -23.38
N THR A 302 11.24 20.17 -22.16
CA THR A 302 12.22 20.22 -21.06
C THR A 302 11.67 19.62 -19.77
N TRP A 303 12.58 19.17 -18.89
CA TRP A 303 12.25 18.44 -17.69
C TRP A 303 13.08 18.93 -16.48
N SER A 304 12.49 18.87 -15.31
CA SER A 304 13.22 19.06 -14.05
C SER A 304 14.25 17.95 -13.84
N GLY A 305 15.18 18.15 -12.90
CA GLY A 305 15.99 17.03 -12.38
C GLY A 305 15.10 15.93 -11.83
N ALA A 306 15.50 14.66 -12.01
CA ALA A 306 14.76 13.53 -11.45
C ALA A 306 15.08 13.34 -9.98
N GLU A 307 14.05 13.16 -9.15
CA GLU A 307 14.15 12.97 -7.71
C GLU A 307 13.43 11.70 -7.27
N LYS A 308 13.95 11.03 -6.24
CA LYS A 308 13.33 9.85 -5.62
C LYS A 308 12.08 10.25 -4.84
N THR A 309 11.03 9.43 -4.95
CA THR A 309 9.83 9.51 -4.12
C THR A 309 9.95 8.58 -2.91
N ASP A 310 8.90 8.50 -2.08
CA ASP A 310 8.82 7.52 -0.99
C ASP A 310 8.32 6.14 -1.45
N ILE A 311 7.94 5.97 -2.73
CA ILE A 311 7.38 4.73 -3.25
C ILE A 311 8.52 3.77 -3.59
N PRO A 312 8.52 2.53 -3.01
CA PRO A 312 9.59 1.56 -3.26
C PRO A 312 9.66 1.16 -4.74
N ASN A 313 10.88 0.85 -5.20
CA ASN A 313 11.11 0.31 -6.54
C ASN A 313 12.36 -0.61 -6.55
N PRO A 314 12.24 -1.89 -6.93
CA PRO A 314 13.36 -2.84 -6.95
C PRO A 314 14.15 -2.79 -8.26
N GLY A 315 14.24 -1.66 -8.92
CA GLY A 315 14.80 -1.60 -10.28
C GLY A 315 13.86 -2.28 -11.28
N SER A 316 12.56 -1.96 -11.25
CA SER A 316 11.54 -2.50 -12.14
C SER A 316 10.69 -1.41 -12.76
N SER A 317 10.17 -1.67 -13.95
CA SER A 317 9.30 -0.74 -14.69
C SER A 317 8.02 -0.41 -13.92
N VAL A 318 7.56 0.83 -14.03
CA VAL A 318 6.28 1.34 -13.54
C VAL A 318 5.44 1.82 -14.69
N ASN A 319 4.13 1.71 -14.60
CA ASN A 319 3.21 2.33 -15.57
C ASN A 319 2.08 3.06 -14.85
N ILE A 320 1.62 4.18 -15.41
CA ILE A 320 0.61 5.06 -14.83
C ILE A 320 -0.32 5.60 -15.90
N ILE A 321 -1.61 5.68 -15.57
CA ILE A 321 -2.63 6.29 -16.42
C ILE A 321 -3.57 7.18 -15.62
N ARG A 322 -4.19 8.14 -16.30
CA ARG A 322 -5.34 8.86 -15.78
C ARG A 322 -6.62 8.14 -16.21
N LEU A 323 -7.46 7.84 -15.24
CA LEU A 323 -8.76 7.21 -15.44
C LEU A 323 -9.81 8.25 -15.88
N LYS A 324 -10.93 7.77 -16.42
CA LYS A 324 -12.02 8.60 -16.94
C LYS A 324 -12.67 9.48 -15.89
N ASP A 325 -12.67 9.07 -14.64
CA ASP A 325 -13.20 9.85 -13.51
C ASP A 325 -12.20 10.89 -12.98
N GLY A 326 -10.98 10.92 -13.51
CA GLY A 326 -9.91 11.82 -13.13
C GLY A 326 -8.91 11.24 -12.14
N ASN A 327 -9.19 10.10 -11.49
CA ASN A 327 -8.26 9.39 -10.65
C ASN A 327 -7.03 8.92 -11.44
N TRP A 328 -5.91 8.73 -10.77
CA TRP A 328 -4.72 8.13 -11.36
C TRP A 328 -4.58 6.67 -10.91
N SER A 329 -4.24 5.78 -11.83
CA SER A 329 -3.90 4.40 -11.53
C SER A 329 -2.46 4.12 -11.89
N MET A 330 -1.67 3.60 -10.93
CA MET A 330 -0.28 3.21 -11.11
C MET A 330 -0.12 1.72 -10.81
N VAL A 331 0.63 1.02 -11.67
CA VAL A 331 1.00 -0.40 -11.48
C VAL A 331 2.51 -0.51 -11.39
N TYR A 332 3.01 -1.16 -10.32
CA TYR A 332 4.43 -1.19 -9.99
C TYR A 332 4.77 -2.34 -9.03
N ASN A 333 6.07 -2.63 -8.87
CA ASN A 333 6.52 -3.53 -7.81
C ASN A 333 6.66 -2.77 -6.49
N ASP A 334 5.82 -3.10 -5.51
CA ASP A 334 5.77 -2.45 -4.21
C ASP A 334 6.79 -3.07 -3.22
N LEU A 335 8.07 -3.02 -3.60
CA LEU A 335 9.21 -3.60 -2.89
C LEU A 335 10.48 -2.79 -3.18
N GLU A 336 11.46 -2.84 -2.29
CA GLU A 336 12.82 -2.34 -2.59
C GLU A 336 13.68 -3.41 -3.27
N ASN A 337 13.42 -4.69 -3.01
CA ASN A 337 14.18 -5.80 -3.54
C ASN A 337 13.26 -6.92 -4.03
N GLY A 338 13.61 -7.53 -5.17
CA GLY A 338 12.84 -8.60 -5.79
C GLY A 338 11.62 -8.10 -6.57
N ARG A 339 10.95 -9.01 -7.28
CA ARG A 339 9.79 -8.71 -8.13
C ARG A 339 8.60 -9.63 -7.84
N TYR A 340 8.52 -10.16 -6.62
CA TYR A 340 7.50 -11.13 -6.21
C TYR A 340 6.16 -10.50 -5.78
N ARG A 341 6.06 -9.15 -5.82
CA ARG A 341 4.84 -8.41 -5.49
C ARG A 341 4.57 -7.35 -6.55
N LEU A 342 3.41 -7.42 -7.18
CA LEU A 342 2.93 -6.45 -8.16
C LEU A 342 1.68 -5.78 -7.62
N ALA A 343 1.73 -4.46 -7.45
CA ALA A 343 0.66 -3.65 -6.89
C ALA A 343 -0.04 -2.79 -7.95
N VAL A 344 -1.33 -2.52 -7.73
CA VAL A 344 -2.07 -1.46 -8.38
C VAL A 344 -2.53 -0.46 -7.32
N SER A 345 -2.22 0.83 -7.53
CA SER A 345 -2.60 1.91 -6.61
C SER A 345 -3.45 2.96 -7.31
N LEU A 346 -4.34 3.62 -6.52
CA LEU A 346 -5.14 4.76 -6.98
C LEU A 346 -4.82 6.02 -6.19
N SER A 347 -4.83 7.16 -6.90
CA SER A 347 -4.73 8.50 -6.35
C SER A 347 -5.89 9.36 -6.88
N ASP A 348 -6.55 10.12 -6.00
CA ASP A 348 -7.60 11.09 -6.33
C ASP A 348 -7.11 12.55 -6.21
N ASP A 349 -5.81 12.74 -5.99
CA ASP A 349 -5.14 14.03 -5.78
C ASP A 349 -3.92 14.23 -6.69
N GLU A 350 -3.97 13.67 -7.91
CA GLU A 350 -2.94 13.80 -8.95
C GLU A 350 -1.54 13.31 -8.50
N GLY A 351 -1.53 12.21 -7.73
CA GLY A 351 -0.31 11.55 -7.28
C GLY A 351 0.34 12.17 -6.06
N ALA A 352 -0.32 13.14 -5.38
CA ALA A 352 0.16 13.66 -4.10
C ALA A 352 0.06 12.61 -2.98
N SER A 353 -0.95 11.74 -3.06
CA SER A 353 -1.06 10.55 -2.21
C SER A 353 -1.64 9.35 -2.98
N TRP A 354 -1.30 8.14 -2.52
CA TRP A 354 -1.80 6.88 -3.09
C TRP A 354 -2.66 6.19 -2.04
N LYS A 355 -3.95 6.54 -2.01
CA LYS A 355 -4.88 6.19 -0.93
C LYS A 355 -5.28 4.71 -0.94
N TRP A 356 -5.34 4.10 -2.12
CA TRP A 356 -5.78 2.71 -2.28
C TRP A 356 -4.72 1.92 -3.02
N THR A 357 -4.34 0.80 -2.45
CA THR A 357 -3.37 -0.13 -3.04
C THR A 357 -3.88 -1.56 -2.89
N LYS A 358 -3.84 -2.33 -3.96
CA LYS A 358 -4.14 -3.76 -3.97
C LYS A 358 -3.08 -4.53 -4.74
N TYR A 359 -2.86 -5.78 -4.36
CA TYR A 359 -1.88 -6.62 -5.04
C TYR A 359 -2.55 -7.45 -6.14
N LEU A 360 -2.03 -7.33 -7.36
CA LEU A 360 -2.34 -8.23 -8.47
C LEU A 360 -1.68 -9.58 -8.25
N GLU A 361 -0.44 -9.53 -7.75
CA GLU A 361 0.37 -10.70 -7.39
C GLU A 361 1.13 -10.44 -6.10
N ASN A 362 1.26 -11.48 -5.26
CA ASN A 362 2.08 -11.46 -4.06
C ASN A 362 2.51 -12.90 -3.71
N ASN A 363 3.59 -13.38 -4.33
CA ASN A 363 4.11 -14.73 -4.11
C ASN A 363 5.64 -14.73 -4.24
N LYS A 364 6.34 -15.02 -3.15
CA LYS A 364 7.82 -15.00 -3.06
C LYS A 364 8.53 -15.98 -4.03
N GLU A 365 7.83 -16.98 -4.52
CA GLU A 365 8.34 -17.99 -5.46
C GLU A 365 8.27 -17.55 -6.93
N GLY A 366 7.52 -16.45 -7.20
CA GLY A 366 7.31 -15.92 -8.54
C GLY A 366 8.04 -14.61 -8.80
N GLY A 367 8.06 -14.23 -10.09
CA GLY A 367 8.52 -12.94 -10.56
C GLY A 367 7.46 -12.25 -11.41
N PHE A 368 7.03 -11.04 -11.03
CA PHE A 368 5.94 -10.30 -11.67
C PHE A 368 6.42 -8.89 -11.93
N ALA A 369 6.51 -8.46 -13.21
CA ALA A 369 7.14 -7.21 -13.52
C ALA A 369 6.70 -6.64 -14.87
N TYR A 370 7.15 -5.43 -15.17
CA TYR A 370 6.97 -4.76 -16.44
C TYR A 370 5.50 -4.63 -16.85
N PRO A 371 4.68 -4.03 -15.99
CA PRO A 371 3.26 -3.85 -16.29
C PRO A 371 3.03 -2.83 -17.41
N THR A 372 1.94 -3.02 -18.15
CA THR A 372 1.30 -1.99 -18.96
C THR A 372 -0.15 -1.90 -18.54
N VAL A 373 -0.66 -0.70 -18.31
CA VAL A 373 -2.03 -0.45 -17.85
C VAL A 373 -2.78 0.44 -18.82
N ILE A 374 -4.05 0.08 -19.09
CA ILE A 374 -5.00 0.90 -19.87
C ILE A 374 -6.36 0.91 -19.18
N GLN A 375 -7.22 1.87 -19.53
CA GLN A 375 -8.64 1.81 -19.20
C GLN A 375 -9.46 1.73 -20.48
N THR A 376 -10.28 0.68 -20.62
CA THR A 376 -11.12 0.43 -21.77
C THR A 376 -12.40 1.30 -21.77
N LYS A 377 -13.12 1.32 -22.90
CA LYS A 377 -14.34 2.14 -23.08
C LYS A 377 -15.44 1.81 -22.07
N ASP A 378 -15.52 0.56 -21.61
CA ASP A 378 -16.48 0.11 -20.61
C ASP A 378 -16.11 0.51 -19.16
N GLY A 379 -14.90 1.07 -18.94
CA GLY A 379 -14.43 1.58 -17.66
C GLY A 379 -13.52 0.61 -16.89
N LEU A 380 -13.37 -0.62 -17.35
CA LEU A 380 -12.44 -1.58 -16.71
C LEU A 380 -10.99 -1.14 -16.91
N ILE A 381 -10.18 -1.42 -15.91
CA ILE A 381 -8.72 -1.26 -15.97
C ILE A 381 -8.15 -2.59 -16.39
N HIS A 382 -7.33 -2.60 -17.44
CA HIS A 382 -6.65 -3.79 -17.94
C HIS A 382 -5.15 -3.64 -17.73
N VAL A 383 -4.52 -4.68 -17.19
CA VAL A 383 -3.09 -4.73 -16.94
C VAL A 383 -2.49 -5.97 -17.59
N SER A 384 -1.48 -5.80 -18.44
CA SER A 384 -0.65 -6.93 -18.92
C SER A 384 0.73 -6.84 -18.26
N TYR A 385 1.32 -7.96 -17.90
CA TYR A 385 2.61 -8.01 -17.20
C TYR A 385 3.34 -9.34 -17.43
N SER A 386 4.67 -9.29 -17.32
CA SER A 386 5.52 -10.48 -17.32
C SER A 386 5.29 -11.29 -16.06
N TYR A 387 5.07 -12.57 -16.21
CA TYR A 387 4.80 -13.51 -15.11
C TYR A 387 5.75 -14.70 -15.21
N SER A 388 6.50 -14.95 -14.15
CA SER A 388 7.37 -16.13 -14.03
C SER A 388 7.04 -16.94 -12.77
N MET A 389 7.02 -18.26 -12.91
CA MET A 389 6.82 -19.21 -11.83
C MET A 389 7.57 -20.52 -12.18
N ASP A 390 8.29 -21.09 -11.24
CA ASP A 390 9.04 -22.33 -11.42
C ASP A 390 9.95 -22.33 -12.67
N ARG A 391 10.61 -21.19 -12.95
CA ARG A 391 11.46 -20.95 -14.13
C ARG A 391 10.74 -20.99 -15.47
N LYS A 392 9.42 -21.01 -15.48
CA LYS A 392 8.58 -20.87 -16.67
C LYS A 392 7.99 -19.49 -16.76
N GLU A 393 7.76 -19.01 -17.96
CA GLU A 393 7.35 -17.64 -18.20
C GLU A 393 6.12 -17.54 -19.09
N THR A 394 5.34 -16.51 -18.88
CA THR A 394 4.20 -16.13 -19.72
C THR A 394 3.94 -14.62 -19.59
N ILE A 395 3.01 -14.12 -20.38
CA ILE A 395 2.37 -12.83 -20.12
C ILE A 395 1.03 -13.09 -19.46
N LYS A 396 0.77 -12.43 -18.35
CA LYS A 396 -0.51 -12.45 -17.67
C LYS A 396 -1.30 -11.18 -17.92
N HIS A 397 -2.61 -11.31 -18.01
CA HIS A 397 -3.56 -10.23 -18.15
C HIS A 397 -4.48 -10.20 -16.94
N ALA A 398 -4.78 -9.01 -16.44
CA ALA A 398 -5.79 -8.79 -15.40
C ALA A 398 -6.77 -7.70 -15.85
N ALA A 399 -8.05 -7.93 -15.62
CA ALA A 399 -9.13 -6.97 -15.80
C ALA A 399 -9.78 -6.68 -14.46
N LEU A 400 -9.91 -5.40 -14.09
CA LEU A 400 -10.38 -5.02 -12.76
C LEU A 400 -11.13 -3.68 -12.79
N SER A 401 -12.02 -3.48 -11.80
CA SER A 401 -12.70 -2.21 -11.58
C SER A 401 -11.99 -1.36 -10.52
N GLU A 402 -12.20 -0.06 -10.54
CA GLU A 402 -11.75 0.82 -9.46
C GLU A 402 -12.37 0.44 -8.11
N SER A 403 -13.63 0.03 -8.11
CA SER A 403 -14.33 -0.44 -6.90
C SER A 403 -13.60 -1.64 -6.28
N TRP A 404 -13.04 -2.55 -7.08
CA TRP A 404 -12.22 -3.64 -6.56
C TRP A 404 -10.93 -3.14 -5.90
N ILE A 405 -10.26 -2.13 -6.48
CA ILE A 405 -9.07 -1.55 -5.84
C ILE A 405 -9.44 -0.84 -4.53
N LYS A 406 -10.59 -0.17 -4.50
CA LYS A 406 -11.10 0.57 -3.32
C LYS A 406 -11.71 -0.36 -2.26
N GLU A 407 -12.24 -1.52 -2.66
CA GLU A 407 -12.75 -2.53 -1.75
C GLU A 407 -11.59 -3.22 -1.04
N ASN A 408 -11.56 -3.14 0.30
CA ASN A 408 -10.47 -3.72 1.12
C ASN A 408 -9.06 -3.28 0.67
N SER A 409 -8.95 -2.05 0.13
CA SER A 409 -7.63 -1.50 -0.15
C SER A 409 -6.91 -1.35 1.18
N LEU A 410 -5.64 -1.75 1.21
CA LEU A 410 -4.73 -1.34 2.26
C LEU A 410 -4.56 0.18 2.13
N GLY A 411 -5.46 0.97 2.74
CA GLY A 411 -5.28 2.42 2.88
C GLY A 411 -3.92 2.70 3.51
N ILE A 412 -3.48 3.95 3.53
CA ILE A 412 -2.30 4.35 4.30
C ILE A 412 -2.50 3.84 5.72
N THR A 413 -1.70 2.87 6.13
CA THR A 413 -1.82 2.23 7.45
C THR A 413 -1.52 3.25 8.55
N ASN A 414 -2.02 3.01 9.76
CA ASN A 414 -1.68 3.85 10.91
C ASN A 414 -0.17 3.79 11.21
N ALA A 415 0.49 2.67 10.93
CA ALA A 415 1.94 2.59 10.93
C ALA A 415 2.58 3.62 9.99
N GLU A 416 2.15 3.69 8.74
CA GLU A 416 2.65 4.67 7.75
C GLU A 416 2.31 6.11 8.16
N LYS A 417 1.10 6.36 8.67
CA LYS A 417 0.71 7.66 9.26
C LYS A 417 1.63 8.07 10.41
N LEU A 418 2.23 7.14 11.13
CA LEU A 418 3.21 7.38 12.20
C LEU A 418 4.65 7.50 11.68
N GLY A 419 4.89 7.28 10.37
CA GLY A 419 6.21 7.40 9.75
C GLY A 419 7.06 6.13 9.81
N TYR A 420 6.43 4.97 9.96
CA TYR A 420 7.08 3.70 9.67
C TYR A 420 7.14 3.48 8.15
N PRO A 421 8.11 2.70 7.65
CA PRO A 421 8.23 2.43 6.23
C PRO A 421 6.95 1.80 5.65
N LYS A 422 6.65 2.10 4.39
CA LYS A 422 5.49 1.53 3.70
C LYS A 422 5.61 0.02 3.57
N GLY A 423 4.50 -0.68 3.79
CA GLY A 423 4.41 -2.12 3.57
C GLY A 423 5.06 -3.00 4.64
N VAL A 424 5.60 -2.42 5.73
CA VAL A 424 6.20 -3.21 6.82
C VAL A 424 5.16 -3.66 7.84
N LYS A 425 5.46 -4.78 8.51
CA LYS A 425 4.74 -5.22 9.71
C LYS A 425 5.40 -4.59 10.92
N VAL A 426 4.65 -3.77 11.65
CA VAL A 426 5.08 -3.16 12.91
C VAL A 426 4.31 -3.84 14.03
N LEU A 427 5.02 -4.53 14.92
CA LEU A 427 4.42 -5.28 16.00
C LEU A 427 4.66 -4.59 17.34
N LEU A 428 3.58 -4.38 18.09
CA LEU A 428 3.57 -4.04 19.49
C LEU A 428 3.27 -5.33 20.26
N LEU A 429 4.30 -5.95 20.83
CA LEU A 429 4.17 -7.16 21.65
C LEU A 429 3.91 -6.72 23.08
N HIS A 430 2.72 -7.05 23.61
CA HIS A 430 2.19 -6.45 24.81
C HIS A 430 1.86 -7.47 25.90
N MET A 431 2.43 -7.28 27.09
CA MET A 431 2.25 -8.14 28.26
C MET A 431 1.07 -7.65 29.11
N ASP A 432 -0.03 -8.42 29.10
CA ASP A 432 -1.20 -8.14 29.92
C ASP A 432 -1.09 -8.77 31.32
N ASP A 433 -2.00 -8.43 32.21
CA ASP A 433 -2.17 -8.95 33.57
C ASP A 433 -0.99 -8.72 34.52
N LEU A 434 -0.13 -7.75 34.29
CA LEU A 434 0.97 -7.44 35.21
C LEU A 434 0.39 -6.89 36.51
N GLY A 435 1.05 -7.19 37.62
CA GLY A 435 0.53 -6.84 38.94
C GLY A 435 -0.51 -7.81 39.50
N MET A 436 -1.00 -8.73 38.70
CA MET A 436 -1.95 -9.76 39.13
C MET A 436 -1.38 -10.65 40.23
N CYS A 437 -0.22 -11.25 39.97
CA CYS A 437 0.49 -12.12 40.91
C CYS A 437 2.02 -11.98 40.76
N PRO A 438 2.82 -12.48 41.70
CA PRO A 438 4.27 -12.41 41.62
C PRO A 438 4.83 -13.09 40.37
N GLU A 439 4.19 -14.15 39.90
CA GLU A 439 4.62 -14.93 38.73
C GLU A 439 4.51 -14.14 37.41
N ALA A 440 3.47 -13.33 37.26
CA ALA A 440 3.30 -12.44 36.11
C ALA A 440 4.36 -11.34 36.16
N ASN A 441 4.57 -10.70 37.31
CA ASN A 441 5.59 -9.68 37.48
C ASN A 441 6.99 -10.23 37.15
N GLN A 442 7.37 -11.39 37.68
CA GLN A 442 8.68 -12.01 37.46
C GLN A 442 8.92 -12.32 35.97
N ALA A 443 7.88 -12.77 35.24
CA ALA A 443 8.01 -13.03 33.83
C ALA A 443 8.24 -11.74 33.02
N ALA A 444 7.53 -10.66 33.33
CA ALA A 444 7.73 -9.35 32.72
C ALA A 444 9.13 -8.76 33.07
N GLU A 445 9.56 -8.89 34.32
CA GLU A 445 10.89 -8.46 34.72
C GLU A 445 11.99 -9.18 33.94
N ASN A 446 11.85 -10.49 33.72
CA ASN A 446 12.79 -11.26 32.92
C ASN A 446 12.87 -10.78 31.48
N TYR A 447 11.73 -10.47 30.85
CA TYR A 447 11.68 -9.95 29.48
C TYR A 447 12.30 -8.55 29.38
N ILE A 448 11.98 -7.65 30.30
CA ILE A 448 12.47 -6.26 30.30
C ILE A 448 13.97 -6.22 30.57
N GLN A 449 14.47 -6.97 31.59
CA GLN A 449 15.89 -7.07 31.93
C GLN A 449 16.71 -7.72 30.81
N GLY A 450 16.15 -8.76 30.18
CA GLY A 450 16.77 -9.43 29.03
C GLY A 450 16.80 -8.58 27.76
N GLY A 451 16.07 -7.45 27.73
CA GLY A 451 15.99 -6.57 26.56
C GLY A 451 15.19 -7.16 25.40
N PHE A 452 14.36 -8.17 25.67
CA PHE A 452 13.54 -8.83 24.63
C PHE A 452 12.27 -8.04 24.34
N LEU A 453 11.56 -7.62 25.40
CA LEU A 453 10.32 -6.85 25.31
C LEU A 453 10.28 -5.77 26.39
N HIS A 454 9.49 -4.71 26.16
CA HIS A 454 9.41 -3.58 27.09
C HIS A 454 7.98 -3.14 27.39
N SER A 455 6.96 -3.54 26.60
CA SER A 455 5.58 -3.05 26.67
C SER A 455 4.67 -3.98 27.45
N GLY A 456 3.82 -3.44 28.31
CA GLY A 456 2.80 -4.18 29.06
C GLY A 456 1.95 -3.27 29.94
N SER A 457 0.91 -3.82 30.56
CA SER A 457 -0.03 -3.06 31.40
C SER A 457 -0.34 -3.75 32.73
N VAL A 458 -0.61 -2.92 33.76
CA VAL A 458 -0.76 -3.34 35.15
C VAL A 458 -2.21 -3.27 35.60
N MET A 459 -2.70 -4.38 36.18
CA MET A 459 -3.99 -4.47 36.85
C MET A 459 -3.92 -3.78 38.24
N MET A 460 -4.27 -2.49 38.28
CA MET A 460 -4.16 -1.69 39.49
C MET A 460 -5.00 -2.15 40.70
N PRO A 461 -6.15 -2.83 40.51
CA PRO A 461 -6.89 -3.46 41.59
C PRO A 461 -6.16 -4.63 42.29
N CYS A 462 -5.22 -5.26 41.58
CA CYS A 462 -4.56 -6.49 42.07
C CYS A 462 -3.45 -6.25 43.11
N PRO A 463 -3.17 -7.26 43.97
CA PRO A 463 -2.34 -7.06 45.15
C PRO A 463 -0.86 -6.78 44.84
N ASN A 464 -0.33 -7.29 43.72
CA ASN A 464 1.08 -7.16 43.39
C ASN A 464 1.40 -5.96 42.45
N ALA A 465 0.39 -5.11 42.13
CA ALA A 465 0.57 -3.94 41.28
C ALA A 465 1.60 -2.95 41.85
N GLY A 466 1.51 -2.63 43.15
CA GLY A 466 2.43 -1.69 43.82
C GLY A 466 3.88 -2.14 43.82
N GLU A 467 4.14 -3.41 44.01
CA GLU A 467 5.48 -4.01 43.97
C GLU A 467 6.09 -3.90 42.58
N PHE A 468 5.32 -4.27 41.55
CA PHE A 468 5.78 -4.18 40.17
C PHE A 468 6.07 -2.73 39.76
N ILE A 469 5.21 -1.77 40.11
CA ILE A 469 5.46 -0.34 39.85
C ILE A 469 6.75 0.12 40.52
N ALA A 470 7.00 -0.27 41.76
CA ALA A 470 8.24 0.07 42.46
C ALA A 470 9.49 -0.46 41.73
N TRP A 471 9.36 -1.64 41.12
CA TRP A 471 10.42 -2.24 40.30
C TRP A 471 10.57 -1.48 38.96
N VAL A 472 9.48 -1.20 38.27
CA VAL A 472 9.49 -0.48 36.98
C VAL A 472 10.15 0.89 37.08
N LYS A 473 9.94 1.62 38.17
CA LYS A 473 10.57 2.94 38.40
C LYS A 473 12.10 2.93 38.32
N LYS A 474 12.73 1.76 38.52
CA LYS A 474 14.18 1.59 38.39
C LYS A 474 14.61 1.15 36.98
N HIS A 475 13.64 0.89 36.10
CA HIS A 475 13.86 0.34 34.76
C HIS A 475 13.24 1.25 33.69
N HIS A 476 13.89 2.38 33.38
CA HIS A 476 13.36 3.46 32.52
C HIS A 476 13.00 3.08 31.08
N LYS A 477 13.52 1.92 30.58
CA LYS A 477 13.15 1.39 29.28
C LYS A 477 11.77 0.74 29.26
N ALA A 478 11.23 0.37 30.43
CA ALA A 478 9.91 -0.24 30.51
C ALA A 478 8.82 0.70 30.01
N ASP A 479 7.92 0.18 29.18
CA ASP A 479 6.79 0.86 28.56
C ASP A 479 5.52 0.31 29.20
N ILE A 480 5.11 0.89 30.33
CA ILE A 480 4.06 0.32 31.17
C ILE A 480 2.85 1.22 31.26
N GLY A 481 1.69 0.64 30.91
CA GLY A 481 0.37 1.22 30.97
C GLY A 481 -0.49 0.70 32.12
N VAL A 482 -1.76 1.13 32.14
CA VAL A 482 -2.79 0.61 33.06
C VAL A 482 -3.71 -0.34 32.32
N HIS A 483 -3.76 -1.60 32.78
CA HIS A 483 -4.73 -2.59 32.36
C HIS A 483 -6.03 -2.35 33.11
N LEU A 484 -6.92 -1.51 32.51
CA LEU A 484 -8.17 -1.09 33.16
C LEU A 484 -9.07 -2.27 33.42
N THR A 485 -9.19 -2.61 34.71
CA THR A 485 -9.77 -3.86 35.17
C THR A 485 -11.11 -3.61 35.84
N LEU A 486 -12.17 -4.21 35.30
CA LEU A 486 -13.56 -4.09 35.79
C LEU A 486 -14.23 -5.45 36.03
N THR A 487 -13.47 -6.53 35.86
CA THR A 487 -13.89 -7.93 36.08
C THR A 487 -12.92 -8.64 37.01
N SER A 488 -13.35 -9.75 37.61
CA SER A 488 -12.52 -10.61 38.51
C SER A 488 -12.93 -12.07 38.27
N GLU A 489 -12.39 -12.70 37.23
CA GLU A 489 -12.92 -13.90 36.59
C GLU A 489 -12.68 -15.21 37.37
N TRP A 490 -11.72 -15.26 38.28
CA TRP A 490 -11.39 -16.52 38.95
C TRP A 490 -12.21 -16.75 40.24
N GLN A 491 -12.42 -17.98 40.59
CA GLN A 491 -13.29 -18.37 41.72
C GLN A 491 -12.66 -18.08 43.08
N THR A 492 -11.36 -18.35 43.23
CA THR A 492 -10.66 -18.30 44.50
C THR A 492 -9.70 -17.14 44.66
N TYR A 493 -9.38 -16.46 43.56
CA TYR A 493 -8.44 -15.33 43.51
C TYR A 493 -9.14 -14.12 42.95
N ARG A 494 -9.74 -13.30 43.81
CA ARG A 494 -10.63 -12.20 43.41
C ARG A 494 -10.18 -10.85 43.97
N TRP A 495 -10.43 -9.82 43.23
CA TRP A 495 -10.16 -8.43 43.59
C TRP A 495 -11.38 -7.56 43.45
N GLY A 496 -11.40 -6.42 44.13
CA GLY A 496 -12.43 -5.39 44.04
C GLY A 496 -11.88 -4.07 43.51
N PRO A 497 -12.67 -3.01 43.47
CA PRO A 497 -12.30 -1.73 42.90
C PRO A 497 -11.17 -1.03 43.68
N VAL A 498 -10.45 -0.15 43.00
CA VAL A 498 -9.51 0.80 43.62
C VAL A 498 -10.28 1.90 44.35
N THR A 499 -11.40 2.29 43.80
CA THR A 499 -12.35 3.24 44.36
C THR A 499 -13.02 2.63 45.61
N ASP A 500 -13.44 3.49 46.56
CA ASP A 500 -14.30 3.05 47.65
C ASP A 500 -15.54 2.35 47.06
N PRO A 501 -15.82 1.07 47.43
CA PRO A 501 -16.92 0.29 46.93
C PRO A 501 -18.30 0.99 47.03
N ILE A 502 -18.46 1.88 47.99
CA ILE A 502 -19.73 2.64 48.18
C ILE A 502 -19.96 3.58 47.00
N LYS A 503 -18.92 4.06 46.35
CA LYS A 503 -18.99 5.02 45.22
C LYS A 503 -19.17 4.38 43.86
N VAL A 504 -18.95 3.07 43.74
CA VAL A 504 -19.00 2.32 42.48
C VAL A 504 -19.81 1.02 42.65
N LYS A 505 -20.95 1.14 43.32
CA LYS A 505 -21.79 -0.01 43.72
C LYS A 505 -22.23 -0.88 42.57
N THR A 506 -22.38 -0.31 41.39
CA THR A 506 -22.86 -1.04 40.20
C THR A 506 -21.77 -1.91 39.56
N LEU A 507 -20.51 -1.75 39.99
CA LEU A 507 -19.38 -2.54 39.49
C LEU A 507 -19.08 -3.80 40.30
N ILE A 508 -19.72 -3.97 41.47
CA ILE A 508 -19.39 -5.00 42.41
C ILE A 508 -20.53 -5.94 42.73
N ASP A 509 -20.19 -7.18 43.04
CA ASP A 509 -21.12 -8.18 43.53
C ASP A 509 -21.38 -8.06 45.06
N THR A 510 -22.11 -9.00 45.63
CA THR A 510 -22.46 -9.05 47.05
C THR A 510 -21.25 -9.21 48.00
N ASP A 511 -20.08 -9.71 47.47
CA ASP A 511 -18.83 -9.89 48.20
C ASP A 511 -17.92 -8.65 48.11
N GLY A 512 -18.36 -7.58 47.43
CA GLY A 512 -17.61 -6.36 47.21
C GLY A 512 -16.45 -6.54 46.23
N LYS A 513 -16.54 -7.51 45.34
CA LYS A 513 -15.58 -7.82 44.29
C LYS A 513 -16.19 -7.44 42.93
N PHE A 514 -15.35 -7.18 41.95
CA PHE A 514 -15.84 -7.04 40.58
C PHE A 514 -16.57 -8.31 40.13
N TYR A 515 -17.55 -8.17 39.23
CA TYR A 515 -18.22 -9.31 38.60
C TYR A 515 -17.23 -10.23 37.89
N HIS A 516 -17.61 -11.48 37.69
CA HIS A 516 -16.74 -12.47 37.05
C HIS A 516 -16.56 -12.21 35.55
N GLU A 517 -17.65 -11.87 34.87
CA GLU A 517 -17.71 -11.86 33.42
C GLU A 517 -18.15 -10.49 32.86
N VAL A 518 -17.68 -10.16 31.64
CA VAL A 518 -18.06 -8.92 30.94
C VAL A 518 -19.55 -8.75 30.81
N PRO A 519 -20.38 -9.77 30.46
CA PRO A 519 -21.83 -9.62 30.40
C PRO A 519 -22.47 -9.16 31.71
N GLU A 520 -21.96 -9.57 32.86
CA GLU A 520 -22.46 -9.13 34.16
C GLU A 520 -22.17 -7.65 34.38
N VAL A 521 -20.99 -7.18 34.04
CA VAL A 521 -20.63 -5.76 34.09
C VAL A 521 -21.56 -4.95 33.16
N VAL A 522 -21.78 -5.43 31.94
CA VAL A 522 -22.67 -4.77 30.96
C VAL A 522 -24.12 -4.66 31.46
N ILE A 523 -24.60 -5.65 32.20
CA ILE A 523 -25.97 -5.67 32.75
C ILE A 523 -26.11 -4.74 33.95
N HIS A 524 -25.10 -4.64 34.81
CA HIS A 524 -25.21 -4.02 36.13
C HIS A 524 -24.55 -2.65 36.22
N ALA A 525 -23.40 -2.43 35.55
CA ALA A 525 -22.59 -1.24 35.76
C ALA A 525 -23.12 -0.01 34.99
N THR A 526 -23.06 1.13 35.66
CA THR A 526 -23.29 2.43 34.99
C THR A 526 -22.00 2.99 34.41
N ALA A 527 -22.12 3.78 33.35
CA ALA A 527 -20.95 4.47 32.76
C ALA A 527 -20.27 5.44 33.73
N GLU A 528 -21.01 6.03 34.68
CA GLU A 528 -20.52 6.93 35.72
C GLU A 528 -19.59 6.16 36.73
N ASP A 529 -20.03 4.98 37.19
CA ASP A 529 -19.21 4.14 38.07
C ASP A 529 -17.97 3.61 37.34
N VAL A 530 -18.10 3.24 36.06
CA VAL A 530 -16.98 2.86 35.19
C VAL A 530 -15.97 4.01 35.08
N GLU A 531 -16.43 5.23 34.76
CA GLU A 531 -15.57 6.41 34.67
C GLU A 531 -14.84 6.69 36.00
N THR A 532 -15.56 6.62 37.10
CA THR A 532 -15.00 6.84 38.45
C THR A 532 -13.89 5.85 38.76
N GLU A 533 -14.09 4.57 38.45
CA GLU A 533 -13.13 3.51 38.74
C GLU A 533 -11.89 3.60 37.83
N ILE A 534 -12.06 3.79 36.51
CA ILE A 534 -10.88 3.83 35.62
C ILE A 534 -10.00 5.06 35.91
N HIS A 535 -10.58 6.20 36.27
CA HIS A 535 -9.84 7.35 36.76
C HIS A 535 -9.06 7.03 38.06
N SER A 536 -9.68 6.29 38.96
CA SER A 536 -9.03 5.88 40.22
C SER A 536 -7.85 4.93 39.97
N GLN A 537 -7.97 4.02 39.03
CA GLN A 537 -6.88 3.10 38.65
C GLN A 537 -5.70 3.88 38.05
N ILE A 538 -5.92 4.80 37.12
CA ILE A 538 -4.89 5.65 36.53
C ILE A 538 -4.22 6.50 37.61
N ASN A 539 -5.02 7.18 38.42
CA ASN A 539 -4.51 8.07 39.48
C ASN A 539 -3.72 7.31 40.55
N LYS A 540 -4.09 6.05 40.85
CA LYS A 540 -3.32 5.18 41.75
C LYS A 540 -1.92 4.92 41.20
N MET A 541 -1.77 4.62 39.89
CA MET A 541 -0.45 4.46 39.28
C MET A 541 0.37 5.73 39.35
N ILE A 542 -0.23 6.88 39.03
CA ILE A 542 0.42 8.19 39.13
C ILE A 542 0.85 8.51 40.55
N ALA A 543 0.00 8.23 41.56
CA ALA A 543 0.31 8.44 42.96
C ALA A 543 1.48 7.55 43.45
N LEU A 544 1.66 6.36 42.87
CA LEU A 544 2.82 5.49 43.10
C LEU A 544 4.10 5.99 42.38
N GLY A 545 4.01 7.10 41.62
CA GLY A 545 5.12 7.78 40.95
C GLY A 545 5.48 7.21 39.59
N LEU A 546 4.53 6.58 38.89
CA LEU A 546 4.68 6.14 37.50
C LEU A 546 3.56 6.73 36.65
N THR A 547 3.92 7.54 35.65
CA THR A 547 2.98 8.00 34.64
C THR A 547 2.76 6.88 33.62
N PRO A 548 1.52 6.41 33.41
CA PRO A 548 1.25 5.35 32.44
C PRO A 548 1.58 5.81 31.00
N SER A 549 2.15 4.93 30.21
CA SER A 549 2.44 5.19 28.79
C SER A 549 1.24 5.00 27.88
N HIS A 550 0.25 4.22 28.31
CA HIS A 550 -0.99 3.90 27.61
C HIS A 550 -2.03 3.33 28.59
N ILE A 551 -3.23 3.14 28.08
CA ILE A 551 -4.30 2.41 28.75
C ILE A 551 -4.87 1.37 27.80
N ASP A 552 -5.27 0.23 28.35
CA ASP A 552 -5.99 -0.82 27.65
C ASP A 552 -7.08 -1.42 28.53
N THR A 553 -7.77 -2.46 28.09
CA THR A 553 -8.95 -2.96 28.81
C THR A 553 -8.88 -4.46 29.06
N HIS A 554 -8.89 -4.85 30.34
CA HIS A 554 -8.98 -6.26 30.75
C HIS A 554 -10.27 -6.90 30.21
N MET A 555 -10.13 -8.10 29.60
CA MET A 555 -11.22 -8.87 28.97
C MET A 555 -12.05 -8.07 27.94
N GLY A 556 -11.57 -6.94 27.44
CA GLY A 556 -12.30 -6.11 26.52
C GLY A 556 -13.55 -5.40 27.11
N THR A 557 -13.65 -5.30 28.43
CA THR A 557 -14.86 -4.82 29.15
C THR A 557 -15.30 -3.43 28.70
N LEU A 558 -14.34 -2.52 28.42
CA LEU A 558 -14.65 -1.15 28.00
C LEU A 558 -15.19 -1.07 26.55
N TYR A 559 -15.14 -2.15 25.82
CA TYR A 559 -15.79 -2.29 24.50
C TYR A 559 -17.18 -2.95 24.57
N GLY A 560 -17.67 -3.29 25.77
CA GLY A 560 -18.95 -3.99 25.99
C GLY A 560 -20.19 -3.13 25.68
N LEU A 561 -20.11 -1.80 25.89
CA LEU A 561 -21.20 -0.85 25.59
C LEU A 561 -20.65 0.43 24.93
N PRO A 562 -21.45 1.08 24.05
CA PRO A 562 -21.06 2.37 23.46
C PRO A 562 -20.71 3.46 24.49
N GLU A 563 -21.40 3.48 25.64
CA GLU A 563 -21.17 4.41 26.72
C GLU A 563 -19.80 4.16 27.40
N TYR A 564 -19.39 2.90 27.54
CA TYR A 564 -18.08 2.57 28.08
C TYR A 564 -16.94 2.91 27.09
N VAL A 565 -17.18 2.69 25.78
CA VAL A 565 -16.25 3.14 24.73
C VAL A 565 -16.04 4.65 24.81
N GLU A 566 -17.14 5.42 24.96
CA GLU A 566 -17.07 6.88 25.07
C GLU A 566 -16.23 7.32 26.28
N VAL A 567 -16.47 6.74 27.45
CA VAL A 567 -15.70 6.98 28.68
C VAL A 567 -14.23 6.65 28.47
N PHE A 568 -13.92 5.50 27.88
CA PHE A 568 -12.55 5.02 27.63
C PHE A 568 -11.77 5.97 26.74
N LEU A 569 -12.35 6.37 25.59
CA LEU A 569 -11.70 7.26 24.63
C LEU A 569 -11.50 8.67 25.21
N LYS A 570 -12.51 9.24 25.88
CA LYS A 570 -12.39 10.55 26.54
C LYS A 570 -11.34 10.55 27.65
N THR A 571 -11.24 9.48 28.42
CA THR A 571 -10.21 9.31 29.44
C THR A 571 -8.82 9.30 28.82
N ALA A 572 -8.60 8.54 27.75
CA ALA A 572 -7.34 8.51 27.02
C ALA A 572 -6.92 9.90 26.53
N GLU A 573 -7.84 10.64 25.93
CA GLU A 573 -7.62 12.00 25.43
C GLU A 573 -7.36 13.01 26.57
N ALA A 574 -8.10 12.91 27.66
CA ALA A 574 -7.97 13.81 28.82
C ALA A 574 -6.59 13.69 29.51
N TYR A 575 -6.04 12.48 29.60
CA TYR A 575 -4.70 12.24 30.13
C TYR A 575 -3.59 12.36 29.07
N HIS A 576 -3.95 12.53 27.80
CA HIS A 576 -3.02 12.50 26.64
C HIS A 576 -2.16 11.23 26.60
N ILE A 577 -2.77 10.09 26.89
CA ILE A 577 -2.16 8.75 26.82
C ILE A 577 -2.95 7.89 25.85
N PRO A 578 -2.32 7.14 24.92
CA PRO A 578 -3.04 6.35 23.93
C PRO A 578 -3.78 5.19 24.59
N ALA A 579 -4.90 4.83 23.99
CA ALA A 579 -5.62 3.60 24.29
C ALA A 579 -5.43 2.59 23.14
N ASN A 580 -5.63 1.30 23.41
CA ASN A 580 -5.56 0.24 22.39
C ASN A 580 -6.76 0.27 21.42
N VAL A 581 -6.95 1.41 20.77
CA VAL A 581 -8.03 1.66 19.81
C VAL A 581 -7.66 1.15 18.42
N ILE A 582 -8.55 0.35 17.85
CA ILE A 582 -8.37 -0.27 16.54
C ILE A 582 -9.06 0.61 15.48
N ASP A 583 -8.43 0.80 14.34
CA ASP A 583 -9.01 1.52 13.21
C ASP A 583 -10.07 0.65 12.50
N ILE A 584 -11.32 0.82 12.87
CA ILE A 584 -12.46 0.13 12.28
C ILE A 584 -13.01 0.81 11.01
N SER A 585 -12.35 1.81 10.49
CA SER A 585 -12.65 2.36 9.15
C SER A 585 -12.41 1.33 8.04
N ASN A 586 -11.58 0.31 8.31
CA ASN A 586 -11.44 -0.87 7.46
C ASN A 586 -12.61 -1.85 7.70
N PRO A 587 -13.47 -2.11 6.69
CA PRO A 587 -14.65 -2.98 6.83
C PRO A 587 -14.33 -4.41 7.28
N ASP A 588 -13.19 -4.97 6.89
CA ASP A 588 -12.80 -6.33 7.31
C ASP A 588 -12.46 -6.38 8.78
N ILE A 589 -11.78 -5.35 9.29
CA ILE A 589 -11.48 -5.22 10.72
C ILE A 589 -12.78 -5.02 11.50
N ALA A 590 -13.66 -4.11 11.07
CA ALA A 590 -14.97 -3.90 11.69
C ALA A 590 -15.79 -5.20 11.70
N LYS A 591 -15.81 -5.94 10.59
CA LYS A 591 -16.49 -7.23 10.48
C LYS A 591 -15.89 -8.27 11.45
N LYS A 592 -14.56 -8.40 11.51
CA LYS A 592 -13.85 -9.30 12.43
C LYS A 592 -14.30 -9.09 13.88
N PHE A 593 -14.34 -7.84 14.34
CA PHE A 593 -14.73 -7.53 15.72
C PHE A 593 -16.23 -7.71 15.95
N LYS A 594 -17.07 -7.44 14.96
CA LYS A 594 -18.49 -7.74 15.02
C LYS A 594 -18.76 -9.26 15.11
N ASP A 595 -18.03 -10.07 14.34
CA ASP A 595 -18.12 -11.54 14.37
C ASP A 595 -17.64 -12.12 15.73
N LEU A 596 -16.74 -11.41 16.43
CA LEU A 596 -16.29 -11.71 17.80
C LEU A 596 -17.32 -11.28 18.88
N GLY A 597 -18.44 -10.65 18.49
CA GLY A 597 -19.52 -10.25 19.40
C GLY A 597 -19.42 -8.83 19.96
N TYR A 598 -18.46 -8.02 19.53
CA TYR A 598 -18.39 -6.62 19.95
C TYR A 598 -19.49 -5.79 19.30
N PRO A 599 -20.12 -4.83 20.05
CA PRO A 599 -21.20 -4.00 19.54
C PRO A 599 -20.68 -2.89 18.62
N ILE A 600 -20.32 -3.23 17.40
CA ILE A 600 -19.89 -2.26 16.36
C ILE A 600 -21.14 -1.57 15.79
N THR A 601 -21.68 -0.62 16.56
CA THR A 601 -22.80 0.25 16.17
C THR A 601 -22.29 1.51 15.48
N ASP A 602 -23.19 2.26 14.79
CA ASP A 602 -22.81 3.55 14.17
C ASP A 602 -22.24 4.52 15.21
N LYS A 603 -22.79 4.56 16.44
CA LYS A 603 -22.26 5.37 17.55
C LYS A 603 -20.81 4.99 17.90
N VAL A 604 -20.49 3.70 17.98
CA VAL A 604 -19.12 3.22 18.27
C VAL A 604 -18.20 3.57 17.12
N VAL A 605 -18.65 3.42 15.88
CA VAL A 605 -17.87 3.81 14.68
C VAL A 605 -17.55 5.31 14.71
N ASP A 606 -18.52 6.16 15.00
CA ASP A 606 -18.32 7.61 15.09
C ASP A 606 -17.36 7.99 16.22
N LEU A 607 -17.51 7.39 17.40
CA LEU A 607 -16.59 7.60 18.53
C LEU A 607 -15.17 7.21 18.19
N MET A 608 -14.95 6.01 17.62
CA MET A 608 -13.61 5.54 17.24
C MET A 608 -13.01 6.36 16.09
N ASN A 609 -13.84 6.87 15.15
CA ASN A 609 -13.38 7.75 14.08
C ASN A 609 -12.96 9.13 14.62
N SER A 610 -13.67 9.66 15.60
CA SER A 610 -13.37 10.98 16.22
C SER A 610 -12.18 10.95 17.19
N TYR A 611 -11.71 9.79 17.60
CA TYR A 611 -10.57 9.65 18.51
C TYR A 611 -9.28 10.22 17.92
N ASN A 612 -8.62 11.12 18.68
CA ASN A 612 -7.55 12.00 18.19
C ASN A 612 -6.12 11.53 18.53
N LEU A 613 -5.96 10.39 19.19
CA LEU A 613 -4.67 9.76 19.50
C LEU A 613 -4.38 8.59 18.55
N PRO A 614 -3.19 7.98 18.59
CA PRO A 614 -2.85 6.87 17.68
C PRO A 614 -3.82 5.71 17.73
N LYS A 615 -4.09 5.13 16.56
CA LYS A 615 -4.91 3.92 16.39
C LYS A 615 -4.05 2.78 15.87
N LEU A 616 -4.47 1.56 16.17
CA LEU A 616 -3.88 0.32 15.67
C LEU A 616 -4.53 -0.04 14.31
N ASP A 617 -3.75 -0.64 13.42
CA ASP A 617 -4.30 -1.23 12.18
C ASP A 617 -4.93 -2.60 12.44
N ASN A 618 -4.45 -3.33 13.44
CA ASN A 618 -4.99 -4.63 13.84
C ASN A 618 -4.67 -4.95 15.31
N PHE A 619 -5.43 -5.90 15.86
CA PHE A 619 -5.28 -6.41 17.21
C PHE A 619 -5.52 -7.91 17.23
N THR A 620 -4.70 -8.65 17.99
CA THR A 620 -4.84 -10.09 18.17
C THR A 620 -4.10 -10.56 19.44
N SER A 621 -4.22 -11.84 19.76
CA SER A 621 -3.51 -12.48 20.87
C SER A 621 -2.59 -13.59 20.39
N VAL A 622 -1.61 -13.97 21.19
CA VAL A 622 -0.75 -15.14 20.94
C VAL A 622 -1.62 -16.40 20.94
N PRO A 623 -1.60 -17.20 19.83
CA PRO A 623 -2.42 -18.41 19.75
C PRO A 623 -2.02 -19.46 20.77
N GLU A 624 -2.99 -20.27 21.20
CA GLU A 624 -2.73 -21.42 22.05
C GLU A 624 -2.00 -22.55 21.31
N GLY A 625 -1.34 -23.42 22.05
CA GLY A 625 -0.73 -24.65 21.56
C GLY A 625 -0.96 -25.81 22.53
N LYS A 626 -0.93 -27.04 22.03
CA LYS A 626 -0.93 -28.25 22.87
C LYS A 626 0.47 -28.58 23.40
N THR A 627 1.51 -28.07 22.76
CA THR A 627 2.91 -28.09 23.19
C THR A 627 3.53 -26.73 22.96
N TYR A 628 4.71 -26.48 23.55
CA TYR A 628 5.43 -25.22 23.30
C TYR A 628 5.82 -25.05 21.84
N GLU A 629 6.29 -26.09 21.18
CA GLU A 629 6.67 -26.08 19.77
C GLU A 629 5.48 -25.70 18.89
N LEU A 630 4.32 -26.32 19.12
CA LEU A 630 3.10 -26.01 18.37
C LEU A 630 2.62 -24.58 18.63
N LYS A 631 2.71 -24.08 19.88
CA LYS A 631 2.40 -22.69 20.20
C LYS A 631 3.29 -21.73 19.44
N ARG A 632 4.61 -22.00 19.40
CA ARG A 632 5.57 -21.22 18.62
C ARG A 632 5.27 -21.24 17.14
N GLU A 633 4.99 -22.40 16.55
CA GLU A 633 4.61 -22.55 15.15
C GLU A 633 3.33 -21.79 14.81
N ASN A 634 2.30 -21.91 15.66
CA ASN A 634 1.04 -21.17 15.51
C ASN A 634 1.28 -19.64 15.57
N PHE A 635 2.15 -19.19 16.47
CA PHE A 635 2.50 -17.78 16.56
C PHE A 635 3.23 -17.28 15.30
N LEU A 636 4.22 -18.02 14.81
CA LEU A 636 4.93 -17.65 13.57
C LEU A 636 3.99 -17.65 12.35
N SER A 637 3.07 -18.61 12.29
CA SER A 637 2.02 -18.65 11.27
C SER A 637 1.09 -17.45 11.35
N LEU A 638 0.67 -17.07 12.57
CA LEU A 638 -0.11 -15.85 12.79
C LEU A 638 0.64 -14.62 12.25
N VAL A 639 1.90 -14.43 12.66
CA VAL A 639 2.70 -13.28 12.23
C VAL A 639 2.89 -13.26 10.70
N ASN A 640 3.07 -14.43 10.08
CA ASN A 640 3.14 -14.54 8.62
C ASN A 640 1.86 -14.08 7.94
N SER A 641 0.70 -14.40 8.51
CA SER A 641 -0.63 -14.09 7.96
C SER A 641 -1.05 -12.62 8.16
N LEU A 642 -0.40 -11.86 9.05
CA LEU A 642 -0.73 -10.47 9.28
C LEU A 642 -0.46 -9.61 8.03
N ASN A 643 -1.34 -8.66 7.78
CA ASN A 643 -1.10 -7.58 6.82
C ASN A 643 -0.01 -6.61 7.34
N SER A 644 0.56 -5.81 6.45
CA SER A 644 1.39 -4.65 6.85
C SER A 644 0.57 -3.68 7.71
N GLY A 645 1.25 -2.91 8.55
CA GLY A 645 0.62 -1.97 9.48
C GLY A 645 1.02 -2.20 10.93
N LEU A 646 0.42 -1.43 11.85
CA LEU A 646 0.66 -1.49 13.28
C LEU A 646 -0.30 -2.49 13.94
N THR A 647 0.23 -3.63 14.37
CA THR A 647 -0.54 -4.69 15.06
C THR A 647 -0.11 -4.81 16.50
N GLU A 648 -1.04 -4.71 17.43
CA GLU A 648 -0.82 -5.12 18.82
C GLU A 648 -1.12 -6.61 18.98
N ILE A 649 -0.18 -7.34 19.60
CA ILE A 649 -0.32 -8.76 19.92
C ILE A 649 -0.17 -8.91 21.43
N ILE A 650 -1.28 -9.20 22.10
CA ILE A 650 -1.31 -9.37 23.55
C ILE A 650 -0.97 -10.80 23.95
N PHE A 651 -0.39 -10.94 25.14
CA PHE A 651 -0.11 -12.22 25.78
C PHE A 651 0.08 -12.07 27.30
N HIS A 652 0.01 -13.17 28.06
CA HIS A 652 -0.09 -13.16 29.50
C HIS A 652 1.05 -13.97 30.15
N PRO A 653 2.30 -13.47 30.14
CA PRO A 653 3.43 -14.27 30.59
C PRO A 653 3.41 -14.50 32.11
N SER A 654 3.77 -15.71 32.56
CA SER A 654 3.97 -16.01 33.99
C SER A 654 5.02 -17.08 34.17
N VAL A 655 5.78 -17.02 35.27
CA VAL A 655 6.72 -18.10 35.65
C VAL A 655 5.97 -19.25 36.32
N LYS A 656 6.47 -20.47 36.12
CA LYS A 656 5.82 -21.69 36.64
C LYS A 656 6.00 -21.83 38.16
N THR A 657 4.90 -21.80 38.89
CA THR A 657 4.83 -22.14 40.34
C THR A 657 3.55 -22.89 40.61
N ASP A 658 3.45 -23.48 41.83
CA ASP A 658 2.20 -24.10 42.28
C ASP A 658 1.13 -23.05 42.63
N ASN A 659 1.55 -21.85 43.04
CA ASN A 659 0.66 -20.71 43.25
C ASN A 659 -0.06 -20.34 41.94
N LEU A 660 0.65 -20.16 40.81
CA LEU A 660 0.04 -19.87 39.52
C LEU A 660 -1.01 -20.92 39.12
N LYS A 661 -0.70 -22.21 39.33
CA LYS A 661 -1.64 -23.31 39.03
C LYS A 661 -2.92 -23.24 39.87
N SER A 662 -2.83 -22.69 41.07
CA SER A 662 -4.00 -22.51 41.95
C SER A 662 -4.86 -21.29 41.53
N ILE A 663 -4.28 -20.33 40.84
CA ILE A 663 -4.95 -19.11 40.38
C ILE A 663 -5.70 -19.38 39.09
N THR A 664 -5.06 -19.96 38.07
CA THR A 664 -5.63 -20.06 36.71
C THR A 664 -5.39 -21.41 36.04
N ASN A 665 -6.41 -21.87 35.30
CA ASN A 665 -6.32 -23.08 34.46
C ASN A 665 -5.44 -22.86 33.20
N SER A 666 -5.23 -21.61 32.78
CA SER A 666 -4.39 -21.25 31.62
C SER A 666 -2.90 -21.18 31.95
N TRP A 667 -2.50 -21.62 33.17
CA TRP A 667 -1.11 -21.51 33.68
C TRP A 667 -0.07 -22.05 32.70
N GLN A 668 -0.35 -23.13 31.99
CA GLN A 668 0.59 -23.73 31.03
C GLN A 668 0.84 -22.84 29.83
N GLN A 669 -0.21 -22.20 29.26
CA GLN A 669 -0.08 -21.25 28.16
C GLN A 669 0.74 -20.04 28.59
N ARG A 670 0.46 -19.49 29.77
CA ARG A 670 1.19 -18.35 30.36
C ARG A 670 2.69 -18.66 30.60
N VAL A 671 3.01 -19.88 31.02
CA VAL A 671 4.41 -20.31 31.16
C VAL A 671 5.11 -20.41 29.81
N TRP A 672 4.46 -20.91 28.80
CA TRP A 672 5.04 -20.93 27.44
C TRP A 672 5.20 -19.51 26.86
N GLU A 673 4.28 -18.61 27.14
CA GLU A 673 4.37 -17.21 26.76
C GLU A 673 5.53 -16.47 27.45
N SER A 674 5.95 -16.88 28.66
CA SER A 674 7.14 -16.32 29.31
C SER A 674 8.47 -16.71 28.66
N GLN A 675 8.46 -17.63 27.69
CA GLN A 675 9.64 -18.13 26.98
C GLN A 675 9.64 -17.69 25.49
N LEU A 676 8.47 -17.46 24.91
CA LEU A 676 8.24 -17.35 23.46
C LEU A 676 9.09 -16.26 22.80
N PHE A 677 9.19 -15.08 23.39
CA PHE A 677 9.86 -13.92 22.79
C PHE A 677 11.36 -13.84 23.12
N SER A 678 11.86 -14.75 23.95
CA SER A 678 13.29 -14.98 24.13
C SER A 678 13.81 -16.18 23.32
N ASP A 679 12.91 -16.91 22.63
CA ASP A 679 13.27 -18.04 21.77
C ASP A 679 14.05 -17.55 20.54
N PRO A 680 15.29 -18.09 20.30
CA PRO A 680 16.10 -17.70 19.15
C PRO A 680 15.40 -17.88 17.80
N VAL A 681 14.50 -18.86 17.65
CA VAL A 681 13.73 -19.08 16.42
C VAL A 681 12.80 -17.92 16.15
N VAL A 682 12.11 -17.40 17.16
CA VAL A 682 11.21 -16.24 17.04
C VAL A 682 12.00 -14.97 16.74
N ILE A 683 13.11 -14.76 17.47
CA ILE A 683 13.99 -13.59 17.28
C ILE A 683 14.57 -13.55 15.85
N ASN A 684 15.06 -14.69 15.37
CA ASN A 684 15.62 -14.80 14.02
C ASN A 684 14.52 -14.59 12.96
N TYR A 685 13.34 -15.17 13.16
CA TYR A 685 12.21 -14.96 12.25
C TYR A 685 11.86 -13.49 12.09
N PHE A 686 11.84 -12.70 13.16
CA PHE A 686 11.56 -11.26 13.08
C PHE A 686 12.63 -10.53 12.26
N LYS A 687 13.90 -10.85 12.43
CA LYS A 687 15.01 -10.27 11.67
C LYS A 687 14.96 -10.64 10.18
N GLU A 688 14.71 -11.91 9.88
CA GLU A 688 14.68 -12.43 8.52
C GLU A 688 13.46 -11.93 7.68
N ASN A 689 12.42 -11.46 8.36
CA ASN A 689 11.19 -10.96 7.72
C ASN A 689 10.98 -9.45 7.88
N ASP A 690 12.03 -8.69 8.22
CA ASP A 690 12.02 -7.22 8.35
C ASP A 690 10.88 -6.69 9.26
N ILE A 691 10.57 -7.44 10.35
CA ILE A 691 9.52 -7.07 11.28
C ILE A 691 10.07 -6.02 12.26
N ILE A 692 9.38 -4.89 12.35
CA ILE A 692 9.72 -3.82 13.28
C ILE A 692 8.98 -4.04 14.58
N LEU A 693 9.71 -4.10 15.71
CA LEU A 693 9.11 -4.06 17.05
C LEU A 693 9.03 -2.62 17.54
N THR A 694 7.91 -2.26 18.21
CA THR A 694 7.67 -0.92 18.75
C THR A 694 7.07 -0.97 20.15
N THR A 695 6.90 0.20 20.77
CA THR A 695 6.28 0.40 22.08
C THR A 695 5.29 1.57 22.02
N TRP A 696 4.34 1.66 22.96
CA TRP A 696 3.41 2.79 23.04
C TRP A 696 4.15 4.13 23.25
N LYS A 697 5.25 4.14 23.99
CA LYS A 697 6.12 5.32 24.13
C LYS A 697 6.68 5.80 22.79
N GLU A 698 7.13 4.86 21.95
CA GLU A 698 7.66 5.18 20.62
C GLU A 698 6.56 5.66 19.67
N ILE A 699 5.39 5.03 19.71
CA ILE A 699 4.21 5.41 18.95
C ILE A 699 3.83 6.85 19.28
N MET A 700 3.69 7.19 20.57
CA MET A 700 3.34 8.55 20.99
C MET A 700 4.41 9.57 20.64
N LYS A 701 5.68 9.24 20.79
CA LYS A 701 6.80 10.11 20.37
C LYS A 701 6.73 10.46 18.87
N LYS A 702 6.45 9.46 18.02
CA LYS A 702 6.28 9.67 16.58
C LYS A 702 5.04 10.50 16.25
N PHE A 703 3.95 10.25 16.95
CA PHE A 703 2.70 11.00 16.80
C PHE A 703 2.85 12.47 17.16
N ASP A 704 3.42 12.78 18.32
CA ASP A 704 3.62 14.15 18.80
C ASP A 704 4.63 14.92 17.95
N ALA A 705 5.64 14.25 17.39
CA ALA A 705 6.60 14.86 16.48
C ALA A 705 5.97 15.33 15.16
N LYS A 706 4.88 14.73 14.71
CA LYS A 706 4.15 15.12 13.49
C LYS A 706 3.14 16.26 13.70
N LYS A 707 2.76 16.55 14.95
CA LYS A 707 1.88 17.68 15.28
C LYS A 707 2.64 19.02 15.43
N LYS A 708 3.96 18.94 15.51
CA LYS A 708 4.87 20.12 15.53
C LYS A 708 5.30 20.48 14.12
#